data_2d051ed31ccc222a02cec15c07f7587b
#
_entry.id   2d051ed31ccc222a02cec15c07f7587b
#
_cell.length_a   1.000
_cell.length_b   1.000
_cell.length_c   1.000
_cell.angle_alpha   90.00
_cell.angle_beta   90.00
_cell.angle_gamma   90.00
#
_symmetry.space_group_name_H-M   'P 1'
#
loop_
_entity.id
_entity.type
_entity.pdbx_description
1 polymer ?
#
loop_
_entity_poly.entity_id
_entity_poly.type
_entity_poly.pdbx_seq_one_letter_code
_entity_poly.pdbx_strand_id
1 'polypeptide(L)'
;MFSDIAISITNIAGNKVWLNIALQQRPRISEVNYIGIKKSEREELEQRLGLIKGNQITPNLVDRAKLLIKRYYEEKGFKNAEVSIYQKDDLSHENQVIVDIEIDKKDKIKIHKIYFSGNKVLSDRKLRRTMKKTSQRKYLPTLFRPKKFVPERYAADLELIIGKYNELGYRDAVILSDSVVPYNDKTVDIYIDVEEGDQYFIRNINWVGNTVYTTDQLNRVLRMEPGDVYNQKLLTERTSTDEDAIANIYMDNGYLFFRLDPIENNVVNDSIDLELSIFEGPQATINKVTITGNDRLYEHVVRRELRTLPGELFNRSELMRSMREIMQTGHFNPETMDVKPEPDYENGTVDLTYVLESKANDQVELSAGWGQTGIIGRLSLKFTNFSIKNLFNPKTYKGIIPQGDGQTLTLSVQTNARYYQSYSMSFFEPWFGGKRPNSLSFSIYYSKSTALSTSFYNDNYYSYYDYLYGGYNSSATDYTYAIDPDKYIKLFGVSLGLGQRLTWPDDYFTFSADLNYQLYMLKNWEYLFRMQNGTSHSITIGLTLARNSIDNPLYTTRGSQFSLSVQFTPPYSLFDHTDYGALDISKAEDQQKMYRWIEYHKWKFNSKFYLPLASFGFGEDKTYTLVMMGRFDLGLLGSYNKYKKSPFETFYMGGDGMTGSSYNYATETVALRGYANGALTPYGQEGYAYARLGAELHFPVLMQGSTVIYALAFAEAGNAWTEVKKINPFKLKRSAGVGVRIFLPMIGLMGIDWGYGFDKALPTSRSISGSQLHFILGQEF
;
A
#
# COMPACT_ATOMS: atom_id res chain seq x y z
N MET A 1 34.84 -23.66 -28.93
CA MET A 1 34.15 -24.22 -30.11
C MET A 1 34.35 -25.74 -30.20
N PHE A 2 35.59 -26.24 -30.10
CA PHE A 2 35.90 -27.66 -30.26
C PHE A 2 36.30 -28.29 -28.92
N SER A 3 35.92 -29.56 -28.70
CA SER A 3 36.34 -30.33 -27.51
C SER A 3 37.73 -30.91 -27.68
N ASP A 4 38.08 -31.29 -28.94
CA ASP A 4 39.38 -31.82 -29.30
C ASP A 4 39.77 -31.39 -30.71
N ILE A 5 41.08 -31.25 -30.92
CA ILE A 5 41.66 -30.90 -32.21
C ILE A 5 42.85 -31.86 -32.42
N ALA A 6 42.66 -32.85 -33.26
CA ALA A 6 43.72 -33.78 -33.60
C ALA A 6 44.31 -33.39 -34.97
N ILE A 7 45.62 -33.16 -34.99
CA ILE A 7 46.35 -32.87 -36.21
C ILE A 7 47.25 -34.06 -36.54
N SER A 8 47.02 -34.69 -37.69
CA SER A 8 47.79 -35.80 -38.15
C SER A 8 48.38 -35.52 -39.56
N ILE A 9 49.56 -36.05 -39.82
CA ILE A 9 50.21 -35.96 -41.14
C ILE A 9 49.66 -37.10 -41.98
N THR A 10 49.01 -36.80 -43.09
CA THR A 10 48.48 -37.81 -44.03
C THR A 10 49.44 -38.16 -45.14
N ASN A 11 50.34 -37.26 -45.57
CA ASN A 11 51.32 -37.51 -46.59
C ASN A 11 52.50 -36.52 -46.52
N ILE A 12 53.66 -36.94 -46.90
CA ILE A 12 54.86 -36.11 -47.03
C ILE A 12 55.44 -36.34 -48.44
N ALA A 13 55.53 -35.32 -49.24
CA ALA A 13 56.15 -35.38 -50.55
C ALA A 13 57.15 -34.21 -50.77
N GLY A 14 58.45 -34.51 -50.70
CA GLY A 14 59.49 -33.51 -50.75
C GLY A 14 59.43 -32.52 -49.59
N ASN A 15 59.29 -31.22 -49.88
CA ASN A 15 59.14 -30.17 -48.81
C ASN A 15 57.72 -29.82 -48.49
N LYS A 16 56.71 -30.63 -48.88
CA LYS A 16 55.29 -30.40 -48.62
C LYS A 16 54.75 -31.49 -47.71
N VAL A 17 53.95 -31.05 -46.72
CA VAL A 17 53.26 -31.91 -45.75
C VAL A 17 51.75 -31.67 -45.84
N TRP A 18 50.98 -32.74 -45.96
CA TRP A 18 49.54 -32.70 -45.95
C TRP A 18 49.07 -33.01 -44.50
N LEU A 19 48.30 -32.08 -43.92
CA LEU A 19 47.77 -32.23 -42.58
C LEU A 19 46.27 -32.56 -42.65
N ASN A 20 45.86 -33.57 -41.88
CA ASN A 20 44.48 -33.80 -41.60
C ASN A 20 44.19 -33.18 -40.24
N ILE A 21 43.23 -32.23 -40.17
CA ILE A 21 42.77 -31.57 -38.93
C ILE A 21 41.40 -32.14 -38.61
N ALA A 22 41.34 -33.06 -37.68
CA ALA A 22 40.08 -33.59 -37.17
C ALA A 22 39.59 -32.70 -36.02
N LEU A 23 38.42 -32.15 -36.19
CA LEU A 23 37.80 -31.22 -35.24
C LEU A 23 36.60 -31.91 -34.61
N GLN A 24 36.60 -32.05 -33.28
CA GLN A 24 35.46 -32.53 -32.54
C GLN A 24 34.69 -31.35 -31.92
N GLN A 25 33.46 -31.11 -32.36
CA GLN A 25 32.64 -30.07 -31.81
C GLN A 25 32.17 -30.43 -30.39
N ARG A 26 32.11 -29.42 -29.51
CA ARG A 26 31.49 -29.59 -28.20
C ARG A 26 30.00 -29.84 -28.35
N PRO A 27 29.43 -30.77 -27.59
CA PRO A 27 28.00 -31.06 -27.65
C PRO A 27 27.17 -29.87 -27.17
N ARG A 28 25.94 -29.80 -27.67
CA ARG A 28 24.96 -28.80 -27.27
C ARG A 28 23.96 -29.39 -26.29
N ILE A 29 23.38 -28.55 -25.42
CA ILE A 29 22.38 -28.96 -24.47
C ILE A 29 21.05 -29.18 -25.22
N SER A 30 20.51 -30.41 -25.16
CA SER A 30 19.17 -30.74 -25.69
C SER A 30 18.11 -30.52 -24.65
N GLU A 31 18.39 -30.88 -23.41
CA GLU A 31 17.46 -30.78 -22.26
C GLU A 31 18.21 -30.64 -20.95
N VAL A 32 17.59 -29.95 -19.96
CA VAL A 32 18.14 -29.84 -18.60
C VAL A 32 17.09 -30.37 -17.61
N ASN A 33 17.44 -31.41 -16.90
CA ASN A 33 16.59 -32.04 -15.89
C ASN A 33 17.08 -31.70 -14.49
N TYR A 34 16.14 -31.36 -13.61
CA TYR A 34 16.41 -31.07 -12.20
C TYR A 34 15.79 -32.14 -11.31
N ILE A 35 16.64 -32.82 -10.52
CA ILE A 35 16.23 -33.91 -9.63
C ILE A 35 16.42 -33.47 -8.18
N GLY A 36 15.45 -33.75 -7.30
CA GLY A 36 15.53 -33.44 -5.85
C GLY A 36 15.01 -32.06 -5.44
N ILE A 37 14.42 -31.27 -6.34
CA ILE A 37 13.94 -29.91 -6.07
C ILE A 37 12.47 -29.70 -6.43
N LYS A 38 11.88 -28.63 -5.88
CA LYS A 38 10.50 -28.22 -6.18
C LYS A 38 10.43 -27.41 -7.48
N LYS A 39 9.25 -27.38 -8.11
CA LYS A 39 9.02 -26.62 -9.37
C LYS A 39 9.40 -25.13 -9.24
N SER A 40 9.04 -24.47 -8.14
CA SER A 40 9.40 -23.05 -7.92
C SER A 40 10.91 -22.81 -7.79
N GLU A 41 11.64 -23.75 -7.19
CA GLU A 41 13.10 -23.66 -7.08
C GLU A 41 13.78 -23.90 -8.45
N ARG A 42 13.19 -24.78 -9.25
CA ARG A 42 13.62 -25.02 -10.64
C ARG A 42 13.51 -23.75 -11.48
N GLU A 43 12.36 -23.08 -11.45
CA GLU A 43 12.11 -21.83 -12.18
C GLU A 43 13.11 -20.72 -11.80
N GLU A 44 13.42 -20.59 -10.49
CA GLU A 44 14.44 -19.62 -10.03
C GLU A 44 15.86 -19.98 -10.50
N LEU A 45 16.23 -21.28 -10.49
CA LEU A 45 17.54 -21.74 -10.91
C LEU A 45 17.72 -21.64 -12.42
N GLU A 46 16.70 -21.95 -13.23
CA GLU A 46 16.74 -21.82 -14.69
C GLU A 46 17.11 -20.40 -15.12
N GLN A 47 16.60 -19.39 -14.44
CA GLN A 47 16.92 -17.98 -14.74
C GLN A 47 18.36 -17.60 -14.37
N ARG A 48 18.95 -18.24 -13.34
CA ARG A 48 20.28 -17.90 -12.82
C ARG A 48 21.43 -18.65 -13.48
N LEU A 49 21.21 -19.88 -13.96
CA LEU A 49 22.28 -20.79 -14.36
C LEU A 49 22.78 -20.60 -15.79
N GLY A 50 21.97 -20.02 -16.67
CA GLY A 50 22.34 -19.85 -18.09
C GLY A 50 22.53 -21.17 -18.88
N LEU A 51 22.06 -22.30 -18.31
CA LEU A 51 22.01 -23.59 -18.98
C LEU A 51 20.78 -23.65 -19.90
N ILE A 52 20.93 -23.04 -21.08
CA ILE A 52 19.83 -22.90 -22.04
C ILE A 52 19.95 -23.97 -23.13
N LYS A 53 18.83 -24.56 -23.52
CA LYS A 53 18.74 -25.48 -24.66
C LYS A 53 19.39 -24.86 -25.90
N GLY A 54 20.26 -25.61 -26.58
CA GLY A 54 20.99 -25.18 -27.75
C GLY A 54 22.37 -24.57 -27.46
N ASN A 55 22.68 -24.19 -26.22
CA ASN A 55 23.99 -23.69 -25.83
C ASN A 55 25.03 -24.83 -25.82
N GLN A 56 26.30 -24.53 -26.14
CA GLN A 56 27.38 -25.48 -25.98
C GLN A 56 27.69 -25.71 -24.50
N ILE A 57 27.84 -26.97 -24.09
CA ILE A 57 28.28 -27.31 -22.77
C ILE A 57 29.81 -27.27 -22.66
N THR A 58 30.29 -26.57 -21.63
CA THR A 58 31.72 -26.46 -21.33
C THR A 58 31.95 -26.81 -19.86
N PRO A 59 33.17 -27.35 -19.51
CA PRO A 59 33.49 -27.62 -18.11
C PRO A 59 33.29 -26.40 -17.21
N ASN A 60 33.69 -25.22 -17.65
CA ASN A 60 33.54 -23.96 -16.93
C ASN A 60 32.04 -23.64 -16.68
N LEU A 61 31.16 -23.88 -17.66
CA LEU A 61 29.71 -23.65 -17.48
C LEU A 61 29.14 -24.60 -16.46
N VAL A 62 29.58 -25.86 -16.41
CA VAL A 62 29.18 -26.86 -15.45
C VAL A 62 29.66 -26.50 -14.04
N ASP A 63 30.92 -26.10 -13.91
CA ASP A 63 31.49 -25.73 -12.59
C ASP A 63 30.85 -24.45 -12.04
N ARG A 64 30.61 -23.48 -12.92
CA ARG A 64 29.88 -22.27 -12.59
C ARG A 64 28.43 -22.57 -12.15
N ALA A 65 27.74 -23.47 -12.84
CA ALA A 65 26.41 -23.89 -12.49
C ALA A 65 26.39 -24.59 -11.12
N LYS A 66 27.36 -25.48 -10.86
CA LYS A 66 27.53 -26.10 -9.53
C LYS A 66 27.71 -25.08 -8.43
N LEU A 67 28.58 -24.09 -8.66
CA LEU A 67 28.84 -23.03 -7.67
C LEU A 67 27.59 -22.20 -7.39
N LEU A 68 26.88 -21.77 -8.45
CA LEU A 68 25.66 -20.99 -8.33
C LEU A 68 24.54 -21.73 -7.61
N ILE A 69 24.37 -23.04 -7.88
CA ILE A 69 23.39 -23.87 -7.19
C ILE A 69 23.77 -24.03 -5.71
N LYS A 70 25.05 -24.29 -5.39
CA LYS A 70 25.50 -24.36 -4.00
C LYS A 70 25.21 -23.05 -3.27
N ARG A 71 25.61 -21.93 -3.83
CA ARG A 71 25.40 -20.60 -3.25
C ARG A 71 23.90 -20.32 -3.02
N TYR A 72 23.06 -20.65 -4.00
CA TYR A 72 21.60 -20.52 -3.88
C TYR A 72 21.04 -21.32 -2.68
N TYR A 73 21.53 -22.53 -2.45
CA TYR A 73 21.07 -23.31 -1.30
C TYR A 73 21.70 -22.88 0.02
N GLU A 74 22.93 -22.38 0.01
CA GLU A 74 23.57 -21.75 1.19
C GLU A 74 22.79 -20.51 1.64
N GLU A 75 22.38 -19.64 0.71
CA GLU A 75 21.49 -18.48 0.97
C GLU A 75 20.14 -18.93 1.59
N LYS A 76 19.66 -20.11 1.24
CA LYS A 76 18.44 -20.70 1.81
C LYS A 76 18.69 -21.49 3.12
N GLY A 77 19.94 -21.54 3.60
CA GLY A 77 20.35 -22.16 4.87
C GLY A 77 20.70 -23.65 4.76
N PHE A 78 20.93 -24.17 3.57
CA PHE A 78 21.36 -25.55 3.32
C PHE A 78 22.86 -25.58 3.06
N LYS A 79 23.68 -25.36 4.09
CA LYS A 79 25.13 -25.25 3.98
C LYS A 79 25.79 -26.51 3.40
N ASN A 80 25.20 -27.68 3.63
CA ASN A 80 25.75 -28.99 3.24
C ASN A 80 25.10 -29.54 1.95
N ALA A 81 24.50 -28.69 1.12
CA ALA A 81 23.89 -29.12 -0.13
C ALA A 81 24.95 -29.72 -1.09
N GLU A 82 24.68 -30.92 -1.59
CA GLU A 82 25.50 -31.62 -2.58
C GLU A 82 24.86 -31.48 -3.96
N VAL A 83 25.67 -31.13 -4.95
CA VAL A 83 25.22 -30.91 -6.31
C VAL A 83 26.07 -31.76 -7.26
N SER A 84 25.42 -32.64 -7.99
CA SER A 84 26.03 -33.46 -9.02
C SER A 84 25.41 -33.15 -10.37
N ILE A 85 26.23 -32.93 -11.37
CA ILE A 85 25.78 -32.64 -12.73
C ILE A 85 26.33 -33.71 -13.65
N TYR A 86 25.43 -34.45 -14.29
CA TYR A 86 25.76 -35.54 -15.22
C TYR A 86 25.37 -35.12 -16.64
N GLN A 87 26.20 -35.52 -17.59
CA GLN A 87 25.94 -35.34 -19.01
C GLN A 87 25.69 -36.71 -19.62
N LYS A 88 24.58 -36.88 -20.35
CA LYS A 88 24.23 -38.10 -21.08
C LYS A 88 24.00 -37.75 -22.54
N ASP A 89 24.54 -38.56 -23.45
CA ASP A 89 24.29 -38.34 -24.86
C ASP A 89 22.81 -38.47 -25.21
N ASP A 90 22.30 -37.53 -25.95
CA ASP A 90 20.94 -37.57 -26.47
C ASP A 90 20.90 -38.44 -27.75
N LEU A 91 20.42 -39.67 -27.59
CA LEU A 91 20.37 -40.64 -28.68
C LEU A 91 19.41 -40.21 -29.82
N SER A 92 18.55 -39.23 -29.59
CA SER A 92 17.61 -38.71 -30.59
C SER A 92 18.16 -37.58 -31.45
N HIS A 93 19.27 -36.96 -31.02
CA HIS A 93 19.89 -35.82 -31.73
C HIS A 93 21.43 -35.94 -31.77
N GLU A 94 21.99 -35.83 -32.94
CA GLU A 94 23.42 -35.91 -33.12
C GLU A 94 24.16 -34.75 -32.45
N ASN A 95 25.27 -35.03 -31.74
CA ASN A 95 26.08 -34.06 -30.99
C ASN A 95 25.35 -33.21 -29.98
N GLN A 96 24.32 -33.79 -29.28
CA GLN A 96 23.61 -33.18 -28.20
C GLN A 96 23.66 -34.00 -26.91
N VAL A 97 23.56 -33.34 -25.77
CA VAL A 97 23.58 -33.97 -24.46
C VAL A 97 22.42 -33.49 -23.61
N ILE A 98 21.87 -34.41 -22.82
CA ILE A 98 20.92 -34.14 -21.74
C ILE A 98 21.74 -33.87 -20.47
N VAL A 99 21.45 -32.78 -19.78
CA VAL A 99 22.11 -32.41 -18.51
C VAL A 99 21.20 -32.71 -17.36
N ASP A 100 21.57 -33.73 -16.58
CA ASP A 100 20.86 -34.08 -15.34
C ASP A 100 21.54 -33.41 -14.15
N ILE A 101 20.82 -32.55 -13.43
CA ILE A 101 21.30 -31.85 -12.25
C ILE A 101 20.63 -32.50 -11.02
N GLU A 102 21.39 -33.27 -10.28
CA GLU A 102 20.93 -33.91 -9.05
C GLU A 102 21.35 -33.07 -7.85
N ILE A 103 20.37 -32.69 -7.02
CA ILE A 103 20.57 -31.81 -5.87
C ILE A 103 20.05 -32.49 -4.61
N ASP A 104 20.96 -32.85 -3.71
CA ASP A 104 20.65 -33.28 -2.36
C ASP A 104 20.86 -32.09 -1.41
N LYS A 105 19.77 -31.52 -0.97
CA LYS A 105 19.80 -30.30 -0.14
C LYS A 105 20.31 -30.54 1.27
N LYS A 106 20.27 -31.79 1.77
CA LYS A 106 20.49 -32.10 3.18
C LYS A 106 19.57 -31.31 4.10
N ASP A 107 19.86 -31.27 5.39
CA ASP A 107 19.10 -30.53 6.39
C ASP A 107 19.56 -29.06 6.47
N LYS A 108 18.63 -28.15 6.82
CA LYS A 108 18.97 -26.77 7.12
C LYS A 108 19.74 -26.66 8.43
N ILE A 109 20.88 -26.01 8.38
CA ILE A 109 21.67 -25.71 9.57
C ILE A 109 20.99 -24.56 10.34
N LYS A 110 20.72 -24.77 11.63
CA LYS A 110 20.13 -23.79 12.54
C LYS A 110 21.13 -23.39 13.61
N ILE A 111 20.95 -22.20 14.17
CA ILE A 111 21.80 -21.69 15.25
C ILE A 111 21.26 -22.20 16.59
N HIS A 112 22.06 -22.97 17.32
CA HIS A 112 21.74 -23.43 18.66
C HIS A 112 21.93 -22.30 19.66
N LYS A 113 23.15 -21.74 19.76
CA LYS A 113 23.46 -20.66 20.69
C LYS A 113 24.55 -19.75 20.14
N ILE A 114 24.55 -18.47 20.58
CA ILE A 114 25.56 -17.48 20.26
C ILE A 114 26.21 -17.03 21.56
N TYR A 115 27.53 -17.15 21.62
CA TYR A 115 28.36 -16.80 22.76
C TYR A 115 29.21 -15.57 22.41
N PHE A 116 29.35 -14.66 23.35
CA PHE A 116 30.21 -13.51 23.24
C PHE A 116 31.27 -13.55 24.34
N SER A 117 32.48 -13.07 24.01
CA SER A 117 33.57 -12.83 24.93
C SER A 117 34.16 -11.45 24.67
N GLY A 118 34.85 -10.87 25.69
CA GLY A 118 35.45 -9.55 25.62
C GLY A 118 34.47 -8.38 25.80
N ASN A 119 33.18 -8.58 25.66
CA ASN A 119 32.13 -7.56 25.76
C ASN A 119 31.85 -7.18 27.23
N LYS A 120 32.35 -6.02 27.67
CA LYS A 120 32.14 -5.46 29.04
C LYS A 120 31.02 -4.44 29.06
N VAL A 121 30.96 -3.58 28.05
CA VAL A 121 30.03 -2.45 27.91
C VAL A 121 28.67 -2.89 27.43
N LEU A 122 28.64 -3.74 26.39
CA LEU A 122 27.42 -4.26 25.85
C LEU A 122 27.17 -5.69 26.34
N SER A 123 26.04 -5.90 27.03
CA SER A 123 25.65 -7.25 27.44
C SER A 123 25.37 -8.13 26.23
N ASP A 124 25.65 -9.45 26.36
CA ASP A 124 25.28 -10.48 25.38
C ASP A 124 23.85 -10.36 24.88
N ARG A 125 22.90 -9.98 25.76
CA ARG A 125 21.50 -9.80 25.40
C ARG A 125 21.34 -8.64 24.42
N LYS A 126 22.10 -7.55 24.58
CA LYS A 126 22.05 -6.38 23.71
C LYS A 126 22.71 -6.70 22.37
N LEU A 127 23.86 -7.39 22.37
CA LEU A 127 24.56 -7.85 21.18
C LEU A 127 23.68 -8.83 20.36
N ARG A 128 23.07 -9.84 21.00
CA ARG A 128 22.13 -10.75 20.34
C ARG A 128 20.91 -10.03 19.75
N ARG A 129 20.47 -8.90 20.31
CA ARG A 129 19.39 -8.08 19.74
C ARG A 129 19.86 -7.24 18.56
N THR A 130 21.12 -6.82 18.54
CA THR A 130 21.72 -6.07 17.44
C THR A 130 21.84 -6.94 16.19
N MET A 131 22.13 -8.22 16.32
CA MET A 131 22.12 -9.19 15.22
C MET A 131 20.70 -9.36 14.70
N LYS A 132 20.37 -8.73 13.57
CA LYS A 132 19.02 -8.70 13.01
C LYS A 132 18.71 -9.91 12.12
N LYS A 133 19.72 -10.41 11.41
CA LYS A 133 19.58 -11.48 10.41
C LYS A 133 19.95 -12.87 10.95
N THR A 134 20.60 -12.93 12.11
CA THR A 134 21.09 -14.17 12.76
C THR A 134 20.52 -14.28 14.18
N SER A 135 19.83 -15.38 14.50
CA SER A 135 19.19 -15.54 15.80
C SER A 135 19.24 -16.99 16.28
N GLN A 136 19.53 -17.20 17.56
CA GLN A 136 19.54 -18.51 18.20
C GLN A 136 18.14 -19.07 18.46
N ARG A 137 18.01 -20.42 18.55
CA ARG A 137 16.76 -21.09 18.89
C ARG A 137 16.30 -20.73 20.30
N LYS A 138 14.95 -20.75 20.49
CA LYS A 138 14.30 -20.54 21.81
C LYS A 138 14.64 -19.22 22.51
N TYR A 139 15.03 -18.17 21.77
CA TYR A 139 15.25 -16.86 22.34
C TYR A 139 14.02 -15.98 22.10
N LEU A 140 13.23 -15.74 23.15
CA LEU A 140 11.97 -15.00 23.10
C LEU A 140 12.04 -13.62 22.43
N PRO A 141 13.05 -12.75 22.72
CA PRO A 141 13.14 -11.44 22.10
C PRO A 141 13.34 -11.45 20.59
N THR A 142 13.71 -12.61 20.02
CA THR A 142 13.94 -12.79 18.58
C THR A 142 13.06 -13.88 17.98
N LEU A 143 11.86 -14.08 18.54
CA LEU A 143 10.96 -15.18 18.16
C LEU A 143 10.65 -15.23 16.66
N PHE A 144 10.52 -14.08 16.02
CA PHE A 144 10.19 -13.93 14.60
C PHE A 144 11.40 -13.79 13.68
N ARG A 145 12.63 -13.78 14.22
CA ARG A 145 13.85 -13.65 13.41
C ARG A 145 14.28 -15.00 12.81
N PRO A 146 15.01 -14.99 11.67
CA PRO A 146 15.55 -16.19 11.06
C PRO A 146 16.49 -16.93 12.02
N LYS A 147 16.33 -18.25 12.11
CA LYS A 147 17.14 -19.12 12.98
C LYS A 147 18.07 -20.04 12.19
N LYS A 148 18.14 -19.85 10.88
CA LYS A 148 19.04 -20.55 9.97
C LYS A 148 20.39 -19.86 9.99
N PHE A 149 21.46 -20.65 9.89
CA PHE A 149 22.78 -20.10 9.64
C PHE A 149 22.96 -19.85 8.15
N VAL A 150 23.21 -18.61 7.79
CA VAL A 150 23.54 -18.16 6.43
C VAL A 150 24.79 -17.31 6.53
N PRO A 151 25.95 -17.70 5.92
CA PRO A 151 27.22 -17.01 6.12
C PRO A 151 27.20 -15.52 5.79
N GLU A 152 26.59 -15.13 4.67
CA GLU A 152 26.50 -13.71 4.25
C GLU A 152 25.70 -12.86 5.23
N ARG A 153 24.63 -13.42 5.82
CA ARG A 153 23.80 -12.74 6.84
C ARG A 153 24.52 -12.62 8.16
N TYR A 154 25.28 -13.65 8.48
CA TYR A 154 26.11 -13.63 9.68
C TYR A 154 27.20 -12.56 9.58
N ALA A 155 27.90 -12.46 8.44
CA ALA A 155 28.89 -11.42 8.19
C ALA A 155 28.26 -10.00 8.33
N ALA A 156 27.10 -9.77 7.75
CA ALA A 156 26.39 -8.50 7.90
C ALA A 156 25.98 -8.20 9.36
N ASP A 157 25.65 -9.21 10.15
CA ASP A 157 25.35 -9.02 11.57
C ASP A 157 26.60 -8.73 12.42
N LEU A 158 27.79 -9.20 12.03
CA LEU A 158 29.06 -8.81 12.66
C LEU A 158 29.32 -7.32 12.43
N GLU A 159 29.09 -6.80 11.23
CA GLU A 159 29.18 -5.36 10.94
C GLU A 159 28.20 -4.54 11.79
N LEU A 160 26.96 -5.05 12.00
CA LEU A 160 25.99 -4.38 12.88
C LEU A 160 26.45 -4.33 14.35
N ILE A 161 27.18 -5.35 14.81
CA ILE A 161 27.78 -5.34 16.15
C ILE A 161 28.78 -4.21 16.27
N ILE A 162 29.73 -4.12 15.33
CA ILE A 162 30.73 -3.03 15.31
C ILE A 162 30.05 -1.68 15.18
N GLY A 163 29.08 -1.53 14.25
CA GLY A 163 28.32 -0.31 14.12
C GLY A 163 27.59 0.10 15.41
N LYS A 164 27.18 -0.87 16.26
CA LYS A 164 26.55 -0.58 17.55
C LYS A 164 27.56 -0.06 18.59
N TYR A 165 28.78 -0.52 18.56
CA TYR A 165 29.86 0.03 19.37
C TYR A 165 30.25 1.44 18.92
N ASN A 166 30.37 1.65 17.59
CA ASN A 166 30.65 2.96 17.01
C ASN A 166 29.57 4.00 17.33
N GLU A 167 28.28 3.57 17.39
CA GLU A 167 27.15 4.41 17.83
C GLU A 167 27.31 4.89 19.30
N LEU A 168 28.03 4.13 20.11
CA LEU A 168 28.30 4.43 21.54
C LEU A 168 29.67 5.06 21.77
N GLY A 169 30.39 5.43 20.73
CA GLY A 169 31.70 6.07 20.80
C GLY A 169 32.88 5.10 20.89
N TYR A 170 32.68 3.82 20.85
CA TYR A 170 33.75 2.82 20.82
C TYR A 170 34.24 2.62 19.38
N ARG A 171 34.99 3.60 18.89
CA ARG A 171 35.46 3.70 17.51
C ARG A 171 36.34 2.53 17.09
N ASP A 172 37.22 2.09 17.99
CA ASP A 172 38.23 1.08 17.74
C ASP A 172 37.71 -0.34 18.03
N ALA A 173 36.42 -0.49 18.28
CA ALA A 173 35.80 -1.80 18.49
C ALA A 173 36.03 -2.73 17.30
N VAL A 174 36.51 -3.94 17.54
CA VAL A 174 36.82 -4.91 16.53
C VAL A 174 36.44 -6.32 16.97
N ILE A 175 36.09 -7.17 16.04
CA ILE A 175 35.91 -8.61 16.27
C ILE A 175 37.29 -9.26 16.07
N LEU A 176 37.88 -9.73 17.17
CA LEU A 176 39.18 -10.41 17.13
C LEU A 176 39.12 -11.76 16.46
N SER A 177 38.08 -12.50 16.76
CA SER A 177 37.83 -13.80 16.14
C SER A 177 36.36 -14.15 16.16
N ASP A 178 35.92 -14.90 15.17
CA ASP A 178 34.63 -15.57 15.15
C ASP A 178 34.76 -17.01 14.71
N SER A 179 33.98 -17.89 15.29
CA SER A 179 33.98 -19.31 14.92
C SER A 179 32.57 -19.90 14.96
N VAL A 180 32.31 -20.77 13.99
CA VAL A 180 31.04 -21.49 13.84
C VAL A 180 31.33 -22.98 13.99
N VAL A 181 30.96 -23.53 15.13
CA VAL A 181 31.28 -24.90 15.53
C VAL A 181 30.02 -25.80 15.46
N PRO A 182 30.05 -26.96 14.81
CA PRO A 182 28.94 -27.91 14.84
C PRO A 182 28.61 -28.32 16.27
N TYR A 183 27.36 -28.11 16.71
CA TYR A 183 26.85 -28.67 17.96
C TYR A 183 26.27 -30.06 17.75
N ASN A 184 25.60 -30.25 16.61
CA ASN A 184 25.13 -31.56 16.09
C ASN A 184 24.93 -31.45 14.57
N ASP A 185 24.45 -32.53 13.93
CA ASP A 185 24.26 -32.61 12.47
C ASP A 185 23.36 -31.50 11.88
N LYS A 186 22.53 -30.86 12.69
CA LYS A 186 21.52 -29.86 12.25
C LYS A 186 21.67 -28.50 12.89
N THR A 187 22.62 -28.32 13.83
CA THR A 187 22.77 -27.06 14.56
C THR A 187 24.23 -26.71 14.79
N VAL A 188 24.50 -25.40 14.86
CA VAL A 188 25.83 -24.83 15.14
C VAL A 188 25.78 -23.91 16.35
N ASP A 189 26.89 -23.85 17.07
CA ASP A 189 27.21 -22.81 18.05
C ASP A 189 28.12 -21.77 17.41
N ILE A 190 27.91 -20.50 17.75
CA ILE A 190 28.69 -19.39 17.25
C ILE A 190 29.40 -18.75 18.44
N TYR A 191 30.70 -18.54 18.31
CA TYR A 191 31.53 -17.85 19.29
C TYR A 191 32.08 -16.58 18.64
N ILE A 192 31.92 -15.44 19.29
CA ILE A 192 32.36 -14.12 18.83
C ILE A 192 33.17 -13.48 19.94
N ASP A 193 34.40 -13.17 19.64
CA ASP A 193 35.31 -12.49 20.56
C ASP A 193 35.49 -11.03 20.13
N VAL A 194 35.17 -10.10 21.04
CA VAL A 194 35.08 -8.68 20.72
C VAL A 194 36.10 -7.93 21.58
N GLU A 195 36.88 -7.08 20.97
CA GLU A 195 37.69 -6.05 21.67
C GLU A 195 36.95 -4.71 21.53
N GLU A 196 36.53 -4.13 22.65
CA GLU A 196 35.66 -2.94 22.64
C GLU A 196 36.45 -1.65 22.41
N GLY A 197 37.73 -1.61 22.82
CA GLY A 197 38.53 -0.40 22.82
C GLY A 197 38.07 0.62 23.86
N ASP A 198 38.55 1.86 23.71
CA ASP A 198 38.16 2.98 24.54
C ASP A 198 37.00 3.78 23.96
N GLN A 199 36.28 4.51 24.83
CA GLN A 199 35.18 5.38 24.40
C GLN A 199 35.74 6.75 24.04
N TYR A 200 35.44 7.25 22.84
CA TYR A 200 35.90 8.53 22.33
C TYR A 200 34.85 9.63 22.43
N PHE A 201 35.33 10.86 22.67
CA PHE A 201 34.54 12.07 22.78
C PHE A 201 34.98 13.09 21.73
N ILE A 202 34.08 13.96 21.31
CA ILE A 202 34.39 15.06 20.41
C ILE A 202 35.03 16.17 21.22
N ARG A 203 36.26 16.58 20.86
CA ARG A 203 36.94 17.70 21.48
C ARG A 203 36.65 19.02 20.76
N ASN A 204 36.81 19.04 19.44
CA ASN A 204 36.52 20.19 18.60
C ASN A 204 35.83 19.76 17.30
N ILE A 205 35.02 20.66 16.74
CA ILE A 205 34.40 20.50 15.42
C ILE A 205 34.80 21.72 14.57
N ASN A 206 35.61 21.49 13.56
CA ASN A 206 36.10 22.52 12.66
C ASN A 206 35.49 22.36 11.28
N TRP A 207 34.92 23.43 10.75
CA TRP A 207 34.40 23.47 9.39
C TRP A 207 35.40 24.14 8.46
N VAL A 208 35.66 23.53 7.32
CA VAL A 208 36.58 24.04 6.28
C VAL A 208 35.88 24.03 4.95
N GLY A 209 35.89 25.16 4.22
CA GLY A 209 35.35 25.30 2.88
C GLY A 209 33.86 25.66 2.80
N ASN A 210 33.21 25.92 3.91
CA ASN A 210 31.80 26.34 3.95
C ASN A 210 31.67 27.85 3.70
N THR A 211 31.33 28.24 2.46
CA THR A 211 31.15 29.64 2.07
C THR A 211 29.65 30.02 1.91
N VAL A 212 28.79 29.07 1.62
CA VAL A 212 27.35 29.27 1.41
C VAL A 212 26.58 29.29 2.73
N TYR A 213 26.87 28.35 3.63
CA TYR A 213 26.22 28.28 4.94
C TYR A 213 27.21 28.60 6.05
N THR A 214 26.74 29.35 7.05
CA THR A 214 27.55 29.68 8.21
C THR A 214 27.80 28.44 9.10
N THR A 215 28.92 28.45 9.81
CA THR A 215 29.25 27.39 10.81
C THR A 215 28.12 27.16 11.81
N ASP A 216 27.43 28.21 12.27
CA ASP A 216 26.30 28.10 13.20
C ASP A 216 25.07 27.40 12.56
N GLN A 217 24.85 27.62 11.28
CA GLN A 217 23.77 26.93 10.56
C GLN A 217 24.08 25.43 10.42
N LEU A 218 25.31 25.10 10.02
CA LEU A 218 25.76 23.73 9.87
C LEU A 218 25.79 22.96 11.20
N ASN A 219 26.23 23.58 12.28
CA ASN A 219 26.23 22.99 13.63
C ASN A 219 24.79 22.65 14.08
N ARG A 220 23.82 23.52 13.81
CA ARG A 220 22.40 23.23 14.12
C ARG A 220 21.87 22.00 13.39
N VAL A 221 22.34 21.79 12.16
CA VAL A 221 21.96 20.61 11.36
C VAL A 221 22.73 19.38 11.83
N LEU A 222 24.00 19.51 12.15
CA LEU A 222 24.87 18.41 12.61
C LEU A 222 24.36 17.78 13.91
N ARG A 223 23.84 18.60 14.85
CA ARG A 223 23.34 18.16 16.16
C ARG A 223 24.36 17.39 16.98
N MET A 224 25.63 17.78 16.88
CA MET A 224 26.74 17.25 17.67
C MET A 224 27.52 18.45 18.18
N GLU A 225 27.98 18.38 19.45
CA GLU A 225 28.70 19.46 20.13
C GLU A 225 30.01 18.96 20.73
N PRO A 226 31.01 19.83 20.96
CA PRO A 226 32.20 19.47 21.72
C PRO A 226 31.81 18.94 23.11
N GLY A 227 32.40 17.81 23.51
CA GLY A 227 32.08 17.08 24.73
C GLY A 227 31.10 15.91 24.53
N ASP A 228 30.43 15.81 23.39
CA ASP A 228 29.58 14.67 23.09
C ASP A 228 30.37 13.40 22.82
N VAL A 229 29.74 12.26 23.05
CA VAL A 229 30.31 10.97 22.65
C VAL A 229 30.40 10.91 21.12
N TYR A 230 31.57 10.49 20.61
CA TYR A 230 31.79 10.36 19.18
C TYR A 230 30.88 9.26 18.56
N ASN A 231 29.76 9.68 18.03
CA ASN A 231 28.78 8.79 17.41
C ASN A 231 28.92 8.81 15.88
N GLN A 232 29.67 7.86 15.32
CA GLN A 232 29.95 7.78 13.89
C GLN A 232 28.66 7.57 13.06
N LYS A 233 27.67 6.85 13.61
CA LYS A 233 26.39 6.66 12.94
C LYS A 233 25.62 7.97 12.81
N LEU A 234 25.50 8.72 13.91
CA LEU A 234 24.86 10.03 13.91
C LEU A 234 25.57 11.00 12.97
N LEU A 235 26.92 10.99 12.96
CA LEU A 235 27.70 11.80 12.03
C LEU A 235 27.32 11.49 10.58
N THR A 236 27.28 10.22 10.19
CA THR A 236 26.88 9.82 8.83
C THR A 236 25.42 10.19 8.52
N GLU A 237 24.52 9.98 9.47
CA GLU A 237 23.10 10.34 9.30
C GLU A 237 22.95 11.85 9.04
N ARG A 238 23.60 12.68 9.87
CA ARG A 238 23.48 14.14 9.78
C ARG A 238 24.27 14.78 8.64
N THR A 239 25.33 14.14 8.17
CA THR A 239 26.11 14.64 7.02
C THR A 239 25.52 14.23 5.69
N SER A 240 24.93 13.02 5.54
CA SER A 240 24.57 12.48 4.22
C SER A 240 23.25 11.73 4.12
N THR A 241 22.78 11.02 5.16
CA THR A 241 21.71 10.01 5.00
C THR A 241 20.31 10.55 5.30
N ASP A 242 20.16 11.40 6.31
CA ASP A 242 18.86 11.96 6.71
C ASP A 242 18.29 12.89 5.63
N GLU A 243 16.97 13.02 5.60
CA GLU A 243 16.28 13.96 4.67
C GLU A 243 16.74 15.39 4.87
N ASP A 244 17.03 15.79 6.12
CA ASP A 244 17.55 17.11 6.51
C ASP A 244 19.08 17.10 6.72
N ALA A 245 19.81 16.14 6.14
CA ALA A 245 21.27 16.07 6.19
C ALA A 245 21.93 17.26 5.48
N ILE A 246 23.14 17.58 5.88
CA ILE A 246 23.90 18.71 5.32
C ILE A 246 24.04 18.59 3.79
N ALA A 247 24.39 17.41 3.27
CA ALA A 247 24.48 17.18 1.84
C ALA A 247 23.18 17.49 1.11
N ASN A 248 22.04 17.14 1.70
CA ASN A 248 20.73 17.37 1.08
C ASN A 248 20.35 18.85 1.06
N ILE A 249 20.70 19.61 2.10
CA ILE A 249 20.49 21.06 2.15
C ILE A 249 21.25 21.77 1.02
N TYR A 250 22.48 21.36 0.75
CA TYR A 250 23.26 21.86 -0.37
C TYR A 250 22.66 21.45 -1.71
N MET A 251 22.33 20.16 -1.88
CA MET A 251 21.71 19.64 -3.12
C MET A 251 20.34 20.25 -3.43
N ASP A 252 19.57 20.65 -2.41
CA ASP A 252 18.31 21.36 -2.59
C ASP A 252 18.47 22.79 -3.09
N ASN A 253 19.68 23.33 -3.00
CA ASN A 253 20.04 24.66 -3.51
C ASN A 253 20.98 24.59 -4.72
N GLY A 254 20.96 23.51 -5.48
CA GLY A 254 21.68 23.36 -6.74
C GLY A 254 23.11 22.84 -6.63
N TYR A 255 23.67 22.65 -5.46
CA TYR A 255 25.04 22.20 -5.28
C TYR A 255 25.18 20.70 -5.46
N LEU A 256 24.94 20.21 -6.69
CA LEU A 256 24.99 18.79 -7.04
C LEU A 256 26.39 18.19 -6.84
N PHE A 257 27.43 19.00 -7.03
CA PHE A 257 28.85 18.57 -6.91
C PHE A 257 29.37 18.66 -5.48
N PHE A 258 28.49 18.95 -4.52
CA PHE A 258 28.84 19.04 -3.12
C PHE A 258 29.43 17.72 -2.59
N ARG A 259 30.49 17.84 -1.83
CA ARG A 259 31.11 16.75 -1.09
C ARG A 259 31.46 17.21 0.31
N LEU A 260 31.22 16.38 1.29
CA LEU A 260 31.63 16.59 2.68
C LEU A 260 32.40 15.37 3.15
N ASP A 261 33.63 15.59 3.55
CA ASP A 261 34.54 14.56 4.05
C ASP A 261 34.80 14.82 5.55
N PRO A 262 34.23 13.99 6.45
CA PRO A 262 34.58 14.04 7.88
C PRO A 262 35.97 13.45 8.08
N ILE A 263 36.89 14.25 8.63
CA ILE A 263 38.28 13.88 8.88
C ILE A 263 38.55 13.95 10.37
N GLU A 264 39.04 12.87 10.95
CA GLU A 264 39.56 12.85 12.31
C GLU A 264 40.99 13.40 12.29
N ASN A 265 41.12 14.71 12.45
CA ASN A 265 42.39 15.43 12.25
C ASN A 265 43.41 15.12 13.33
N ASN A 266 42.97 14.98 14.60
CA ASN A 266 43.84 14.66 15.70
C ASN A 266 43.08 13.85 16.77
N VAL A 267 43.77 12.85 17.32
CA VAL A 267 43.23 12.01 18.40
C VAL A 267 44.19 12.08 19.56
N VAL A 268 43.76 12.65 20.66
CA VAL A 268 44.58 12.80 21.90
C VAL A 268 43.87 12.10 23.05
N ASN A 269 44.46 11.01 23.52
CA ASN A 269 43.84 10.08 24.48
C ASN A 269 42.48 9.57 23.95
N ASP A 270 41.38 9.94 24.61
CA ASP A 270 40.01 9.58 24.30
C ASP A 270 39.21 10.69 23.56
N SER A 271 39.89 11.69 23.04
CA SER A 271 39.30 12.90 22.48
C SER A 271 39.70 13.11 21.02
N ILE A 272 38.72 13.38 20.16
CA ILE A 272 38.85 13.53 18.70
C ILE A 272 38.60 14.99 18.31
N ASP A 273 39.52 15.58 17.52
CA ASP A 273 39.26 16.79 16.77
C ASP A 273 38.68 16.39 15.38
N LEU A 274 37.44 16.76 15.17
CA LEU A 274 36.73 16.48 13.93
C LEU A 274 36.83 17.68 12.97
N GLU A 275 37.38 17.48 11.79
CA GLU A 275 37.38 18.45 10.71
C GLU A 275 36.36 18.01 9.65
N LEU A 276 35.40 18.88 9.38
CA LEU A 276 34.37 18.66 8.36
C LEU A 276 34.76 19.47 7.12
N SER A 277 35.47 18.81 6.20
CA SER A 277 35.96 19.43 4.98
C SER A 277 34.87 19.41 3.89
N ILE A 278 34.46 20.61 3.48
CA ILE A 278 33.42 20.82 2.48
C ILE A 278 34.04 21.27 1.16
N PHE A 279 33.66 20.61 0.11
CA PHE A 279 33.80 21.08 -1.26
C PHE A 279 32.39 21.39 -1.81
N GLU A 280 32.07 22.67 -1.94
CA GLU A 280 30.71 23.11 -2.38
C GLU A 280 30.51 22.89 -3.87
N GLY A 281 31.52 23.14 -4.69
CA GLY A 281 31.43 23.09 -6.14
C GLY A 281 30.55 24.17 -6.75
N PRO A 282 30.36 24.19 -8.07
CA PRO A 282 29.41 25.07 -8.72
C PRO A 282 27.97 24.58 -8.56
N GLN A 283 27.01 25.50 -8.65
CA GLN A 283 25.61 25.12 -8.76
C GLN A 283 25.35 24.48 -10.14
N ALA A 284 24.54 23.44 -10.17
CA ALA A 284 24.13 22.75 -11.39
C ALA A 284 22.72 23.19 -11.82
N THR A 285 22.56 23.51 -13.10
CA THR A 285 21.28 23.79 -13.75
C THR A 285 20.85 22.55 -14.53
N ILE A 286 19.56 22.21 -14.47
CA ILE A 286 19.00 21.10 -15.25
C ILE A 286 19.02 21.48 -16.72
N ASN A 287 19.80 20.77 -17.54
CA ASN A 287 19.91 21.00 -18.97
C ASN A 287 18.82 20.22 -19.74
N LYS A 288 18.71 18.92 -19.47
CA LYS A 288 17.78 18.05 -20.19
C LYS A 288 17.10 17.05 -19.24
N VAL A 289 15.80 16.80 -19.50
CA VAL A 289 15.04 15.75 -18.82
C VAL A 289 14.55 14.73 -19.83
N THR A 290 15.02 13.51 -19.70
CA THR A 290 14.67 12.36 -20.55
C THR A 290 13.79 11.38 -19.75
N ILE A 291 12.78 10.81 -20.40
CA ILE A 291 11.90 9.80 -19.83
C ILE A 291 11.99 8.54 -20.68
N THR A 292 12.23 7.40 -20.07
CA THR A 292 12.33 6.10 -20.73
C THR A 292 11.40 5.08 -20.09
N GLY A 293 10.89 4.10 -20.86
CA GLY A 293 10.05 3.01 -20.37
C GLY A 293 8.58 3.35 -20.13
N ASN A 294 8.08 4.48 -20.66
CA ASN A 294 6.67 4.90 -20.59
C ASN A 294 5.86 4.44 -21.82
N ASP A 295 5.93 3.16 -22.15
CA ASP A 295 5.38 2.61 -23.42
C ASP A 295 3.84 2.67 -23.50
N ARG A 296 3.13 2.76 -22.37
CA ARG A 296 1.67 2.72 -22.30
C ARG A 296 1.00 4.09 -22.26
N LEU A 297 1.69 5.11 -21.73
CA LEU A 297 1.19 6.48 -21.63
C LEU A 297 1.82 7.38 -22.67
N TYR A 298 1.14 8.48 -22.96
CA TYR A 298 1.76 9.57 -23.69
C TYR A 298 2.79 10.28 -22.79
N GLU A 299 3.89 10.73 -23.37
CA GLU A 299 4.98 11.35 -22.61
C GLU A 299 4.53 12.55 -21.78
N HIS A 300 3.60 13.36 -22.31
CA HIS A 300 3.10 14.54 -21.61
C HIS A 300 2.42 14.19 -20.27
N VAL A 301 1.87 12.95 -20.13
CA VAL A 301 1.22 12.50 -18.88
C VAL A 301 2.24 12.30 -17.77
N VAL A 302 3.44 11.82 -18.11
CA VAL A 302 4.54 11.67 -17.14
C VAL A 302 5.20 13.02 -16.90
N ARG A 303 5.49 13.76 -17.97
CA ARG A 303 6.21 15.03 -17.92
C ARG A 303 5.50 16.10 -17.07
N ARG A 304 4.17 16.12 -17.06
CA ARG A 304 3.39 17.06 -16.26
C ARG A 304 3.47 16.80 -14.74
N GLU A 305 3.87 15.61 -14.32
CA GLU A 305 4.09 15.25 -12.91
C GLU A 305 5.50 15.61 -12.43
N LEU A 306 6.42 15.98 -13.35
CA LEU A 306 7.77 16.36 -13.01
C LEU A 306 7.82 17.80 -12.46
N ARG A 307 8.59 17.95 -11.40
CA ARG A 307 8.91 19.25 -10.81
C ARG A 307 10.29 19.75 -11.18
N THR A 308 11.10 18.88 -11.76
CA THR A 308 12.44 19.18 -12.26
C THR A 308 12.33 19.60 -13.74
N LEU A 309 12.41 20.88 -14.00
CA LEU A 309 12.25 21.43 -15.35
C LEU A 309 13.61 21.88 -15.92
N PRO A 310 13.84 21.72 -17.23
CA PRO A 310 15.01 22.29 -17.87
C PRO A 310 15.15 23.79 -17.67
N GLY A 311 16.35 24.27 -17.33
CA GLY A 311 16.63 25.67 -17.02
C GLY A 311 16.51 26.05 -15.56
N GLU A 312 15.97 25.19 -14.69
CA GLU A 312 15.90 25.40 -13.24
C GLU A 312 17.15 24.85 -12.55
N LEU A 313 17.46 25.35 -11.36
CA LEU A 313 18.51 24.81 -10.51
C LEU A 313 18.15 23.36 -10.09
N PHE A 314 19.17 22.50 -10.03
CA PHE A 314 19.00 21.18 -9.48
C PHE A 314 18.48 21.25 -8.04
N ASN A 315 17.49 20.47 -7.72
CA ASN A 315 16.94 20.35 -6.38
C ASN A 315 16.61 18.90 -6.11
N ARG A 316 17.28 18.31 -5.10
CA ARG A 316 17.11 16.91 -4.76
C ARG A 316 15.71 16.59 -4.20
N SER A 317 15.18 17.48 -3.38
CA SER A 317 13.83 17.33 -2.81
C SER A 317 12.76 17.33 -3.92
N GLU A 318 12.87 18.21 -4.91
CA GLU A 318 11.96 18.26 -6.06
C GLU A 318 12.14 17.04 -6.98
N LEU A 319 13.38 16.51 -7.11
CA LEU A 319 13.64 15.26 -7.82
C LEU A 319 12.92 14.08 -7.17
N MET A 320 13.10 13.91 -5.84
CA MET A 320 12.44 12.86 -5.07
C MET A 320 10.92 13.04 -5.04
N ARG A 321 10.47 14.29 -5.07
CA ARG A 321 9.04 14.61 -5.16
C ARG A 321 8.48 14.18 -6.52
N SER A 322 9.17 14.46 -7.62
CA SER A 322 8.80 14.03 -8.98
C SER A 322 8.65 12.51 -9.05
N MET A 323 9.63 11.77 -8.50
CA MET A 323 9.57 10.31 -8.41
C MET A 323 8.34 9.83 -7.64
N ARG A 324 8.02 10.46 -6.52
CA ARG A 324 6.85 10.13 -5.70
C ARG A 324 5.54 10.42 -6.44
N GLU A 325 5.44 11.54 -7.13
CA GLU A 325 4.26 11.90 -7.91
C GLU A 325 4.04 10.93 -9.08
N ILE A 326 5.09 10.55 -9.81
CA ILE A 326 4.99 9.51 -10.84
C ILE A 326 4.53 8.17 -10.23
N MET A 327 5.10 7.77 -9.09
CA MET A 327 4.73 6.54 -8.40
C MET A 327 3.25 6.54 -7.99
N GLN A 328 2.74 7.67 -7.49
CA GLN A 328 1.35 7.82 -7.07
C GLN A 328 0.34 7.70 -8.21
N THR A 329 0.75 7.93 -9.46
CA THR A 329 -0.12 7.69 -10.62
C THR A 329 -0.51 6.21 -10.77
N GLY A 330 0.28 5.28 -10.20
CA GLY A 330 0.06 3.84 -10.24
C GLY A 330 0.34 3.17 -11.58
N HIS A 331 0.84 3.90 -12.59
CA HIS A 331 1.10 3.38 -13.94
C HIS A 331 2.45 2.71 -14.11
N PHE A 332 3.34 2.81 -13.11
CA PHE A 332 4.70 2.31 -13.18
C PHE A 332 5.01 1.36 -12.02
N ASN A 333 6.01 0.50 -12.22
CA ASN A 333 6.51 -0.41 -11.21
C ASN A 333 7.43 0.35 -10.23
N PRO A 334 7.07 0.52 -8.95
CA PRO A 334 7.88 1.28 -8.00
C PRO A 334 9.25 0.65 -7.69
N GLU A 335 9.37 -0.69 -7.86
CA GLU A 335 10.59 -1.43 -7.52
C GLU A 335 11.70 -1.21 -8.56
N THR A 336 11.35 -0.88 -9.80
CA THR A 336 12.28 -0.69 -10.92
C THR A 336 12.43 0.76 -11.35
N MET A 337 11.67 1.67 -10.72
CA MET A 337 11.77 3.11 -10.98
C MET A 337 13.09 3.66 -10.46
N ASP A 338 13.80 4.38 -11.30
CA ASP A 338 15.06 5.02 -10.97
C ASP A 338 15.22 6.37 -11.68
N VAL A 339 16.08 7.21 -11.15
CA VAL A 339 16.48 8.46 -11.81
C VAL A 339 18.00 8.54 -11.84
N LYS A 340 18.54 8.74 -13.03
CA LYS A 340 19.98 8.83 -13.26
C LYS A 340 20.36 10.27 -13.57
N PRO A 341 20.98 10.99 -12.62
CA PRO A 341 21.59 12.26 -12.91
C PRO A 341 22.92 12.03 -13.63
N GLU A 342 23.15 12.71 -14.73
CA GLU A 342 24.40 12.74 -15.48
C GLU A 342 24.98 14.16 -15.37
N PRO A 343 25.84 14.41 -14.36
CA PRO A 343 26.37 15.74 -14.09
C PRO A 343 27.49 16.10 -15.06
N ASP A 344 27.47 17.35 -15.53
CA ASP A 344 28.53 17.99 -16.32
C ASP A 344 29.15 19.12 -15.48
N TYR A 345 30.30 18.84 -14.91
CA TYR A 345 31.00 19.78 -14.06
C TYR A 345 31.52 21.02 -14.81
N GLU A 346 31.97 20.82 -16.07
CA GLU A 346 32.59 21.90 -16.88
C GLU A 346 31.53 22.98 -17.21
N ASN A 347 30.32 22.55 -17.53
CA ASN A 347 29.24 23.47 -17.91
C ASN A 347 28.33 23.85 -16.71
N GLY A 348 28.51 23.25 -15.55
CA GLY A 348 27.63 23.44 -14.38
C GLY A 348 26.19 22.99 -14.65
N THR A 349 26.03 21.90 -15.39
CA THR A 349 24.71 21.38 -15.78
C THR A 349 24.53 19.92 -15.38
N VAL A 350 23.28 19.45 -15.41
CA VAL A 350 22.93 18.05 -15.18
C VAL A 350 21.84 17.61 -16.13
N ASP A 351 22.02 16.47 -16.77
CA ASP A 351 20.97 15.78 -17.50
C ASP A 351 20.31 14.76 -16.58
N LEU A 352 18.97 14.72 -16.57
CA LEU A 352 18.20 13.80 -15.75
C LEU A 352 17.50 12.77 -16.62
N THR A 353 17.76 11.49 -16.39
CA THR A 353 17.09 10.38 -17.08
C THR A 353 16.20 9.62 -16.09
N TYR A 354 14.87 9.77 -16.21
CA TYR A 354 13.88 8.99 -15.49
C TYR A 354 13.71 7.64 -16.18
N VAL A 355 14.08 6.57 -15.49
CA VAL A 355 13.93 5.19 -15.97
C VAL A 355 12.68 4.61 -15.33
N LEU A 356 11.68 4.35 -16.15
CA LEU A 356 10.38 3.84 -15.73
C LEU A 356 10.15 2.45 -16.31
N GLU A 357 9.25 1.70 -15.74
CA GLU A 357 8.74 0.44 -16.28
C GLU A 357 7.22 0.47 -16.19
N SER A 358 6.58 0.56 -17.37
CA SER A 358 5.12 0.62 -17.45
C SER A 358 4.47 -0.68 -16.99
N LYS A 359 3.47 -0.60 -16.12
CA LYS A 359 2.65 -1.74 -15.71
C LYS A 359 1.19 -1.54 -16.07
N ALA A 360 0.49 -2.65 -16.31
CA ALA A 360 -0.97 -2.64 -16.41
C ALA A 360 -1.56 -2.42 -15.02
N ASN A 361 -2.41 -1.43 -14.88
CA ASN A 361 -3.12 -1.12 -13.64
C ASN A 361 -4.64 -1.02 -13.82
N ASP A 362 -5.15 -1.48 -14.96
CA ASP A 362 -6.58 -1.70 -15.13
C ASP A 362 -7.04 -2.77 -14.14
N GLN A 363 -8.17 -2.55 -13.48
CA GLN A 363 -8.61 -3.37 -12.37
C GLN A 363 -10.01 -3.90 -12.60
N VAL A 364 -10.21 -5.14 -12.25
CA VAL A 364 -11.53 -5.75 -12.09
C VAL A 364 -11.74 -5.92 -10.58
N GLU A 365 -12.57 -5.07 -10.01
CA GLU A 365 -12.87 -5.11 -8.58
C GLU A 365 -14.15 -5.93 -8.36
N LEU A 366 -14.03 -6.98 -7.59
CA LEU A 366 -15.16 -7.76 -7.10
C LEU A 366 -15.33 -7.44 -5.62
N SER A 367 -16.52 -7.02 -5.22
CA SER A 367 -16.85 -6.80 -3.81
C SER A 367 -18.09 -7.61 -3.46
N ALA A 368 -18.14 -8.12 -2.25
CA ALA A 368 -19.34 -8.74 -1.70
C ALA A 368 -19.52 -8.33 -0.25
N GLY A 369 -20.77 -8.17 0.17
CA GLY A 369 -21.16 -7.92 1.55
C GLY A 369 -22.28 -8.85 1.95
N TRP A 370 -22.39 -9.11 3.24
CA TRP A 370 -23.48 -9.87 3.82
C TRP A 370 -24.26 -8.98 4.79
N GLY A 371 -25.53 -8.80 4.55
CA GLY A 371 -26.42 -8.03 5.41
C GLY A 371 -27.72 -8.77 5.74
N GLN A 372 -28.65 -8.05 6.37
CA GLN A 372 -29.98 -8.58 6.72
C GLN A 372 -30.74 -9.16 5.52
N THR A 373 -30.42 -8.67 4.34
CA THR A 373 -31.09 -9.00 3.06
C THR A 373 -30.31 -10.02 2.24
N GLY A 374 -29.26 -10.63 2.81
CA GLY A 374 -28.41 -11.63 2.15
C GLY A 374 -27.14 -11.04 1.57
N ILE A 375 -26.62 -11.71 0.55
CA ILE A 375 -25.37 -11.30 -0.10
C ILE A 375 -25.67 -10.24 -1.15
N ILE A 376 -24.89 -9.15 -1.13
CA ILE A 376 -24.84 -8.15 -2.18
C ILE A 376 -23.47 -8.21 -2.86
N GLY A 377 -23.45 -8.22 -4.18
CA GLY A 377 -22.23 -8.24 -4.99
C GLY A 377 -22.06 -6.94 -5.79
N ARG A 378 -20.83 -6.49 -5.95
CA ARG A 378 -20.44 -5.42 -6.87
C ARG A 378 -19.34 -5.91 -7.79
N LEU A 379 -19.52 -5.65 -9.07
CA LEU A 379 -18.47 -5.77 -10.09
C LEU A 379 -18.15 -4.37 -10.60
N SER A 380 -16.87 -4.00 -10.55
CA SER A 380 -16.39 -2.73 -11.05
C SER A 380 -15.22 -2.95 -12.02
N LEU A 381 -15.32 -2.39 -13.20
CA LEU A 381 -14.26 -2.35 -14.21
C LEU A 381 -13.65 -0.96 -14.19
N LYS A 382 -12.38 -0.86 -13.80
CA LYS A 382 -11.67 0.40 -13.69
C LYS A 382 -10.51 0.44 -14.68
N PHE A 383 -10.63 1.31 -15.67
CA PHE A 383 -9.63 1.57 -16.70
C PHE A 383 -8.88 2.85 -16.35
N THR A 384 -7.64 2.72 -15.92
CA THR A 384 -6.87 3.82 -15.32
C THR A 384 -6.05 4.62 -16.32
N ASN A 385 -5.89 4.11 -17.54
CA ASN A 385 -5.16 4.77 -18.62
C ASN A 385 -6.08 5.11 -19.81
N PHE A 386 -7.31 5.47 -19.54
CA PHE A 386 -8.28 5.81 -20.57
C PHE A 386 -7.89 7.08 -21.33
N SER A 387 -8.30 7.20 -22.59
CA SER A 387 -8.13 8.38 -23.43
C SER A 387 -9.43 8.72 -24.15
N ILE A 388 -10.13 9.76 -23.69
CA ILE A 388 -11.36 10.21 -24.33
C ILE A 388 -11.10 10.77 -25.74
N LYS A 389 -9.92 11.35 -26.00
CA LYS A 389 -9.53 11.87 -27.31
C LYS A 389 -9.46 10.77 -28.37
N ASN A 390 -9.06 9.57 -27.96
CA ASN A 390 -8.90 8.45 -28.85
C ASN A 390 -10.18 7.62 -29.00
N LEU A 391 -11.27 7.98 -28.30
CA LEU A 391 -12.51 7.19 -28.29
C LEU A 391 -13.09 6.95 -29.70
N PHE A 392 -12.99 7.93 -30.58
CA PHE A 392 -13.49 7.83 -31.95
C PHE A 392 -12.42 7.43 -32.98
N ASN A 393 -11.20 7.06 -32.52
CA ASN A 393 -10.12 6.62 -33.39
C ASN A 393 -9.63 5.21 -33.06
N PRO A 394 -10.30 4.15 -33.51
CA PRO A 394 -9.95 2.77 -33.17
C PRO A 394 -8.52 2.35 -33.57
N LYS A 395 -7.90 3.06 -34.52
CA LYS A 395 -6.53 2.77 -34.97
C LYS A 395 -5.46 3.08 -33.88
N THR A 396 -5.81 3.91 -32.90
CA THR A 396 -4.92 4.27 -31.79
C THR A 396 -5.08 3.39 -30.55
N TYR A 397 -6.00 2.42 -30.59
CA TYR A 397 -6.24 1.53 -29.45
C TYR A 397 -5.05 0.59 -29.26
N LYS A 398 -4.47 0.61 -28.07
CA LYS A 398 -3.44 -0.35 -27.62
C LYS A 398 -4.04 -1.55 -26.87
N GLY A 399 -5.36 -1.72 -26.91
CA GLY A 399 -6.12 -2.78 -26.24
C GLY A 399 -7.60 -2.72 -26.62
N ILE A 400 -8.48 -3.23 -25.78
CA ILE A 400 -9.96 -3.24 -25.99
C ILE A 400 -10.52 -1.81 -25.96
N ILE A 401 -9.89 -0.92 -25.19
CA ILE A 401 -10.32 0.47 -25.00
C ILE A 401 -9.19 1.44 -25.37
N PRO A 402 -9.53 2.70 -25.71
CA PRO A 402 -8.54 3.74 -26.00
C PRO A 402 -7.74 4.07 -24.74
N GLN A 403 -6.40 4.09 -24.87
CA GLN A 403 -5.44 4.33 -23.79
C GLN A 403 -4.44 5.42 -24.15
N GLY A 404 -3.79 5.99 -23.13
CA GLY A 404 -2.64 6.89 -23.29
C GLY A 404 -2.67 8.17 -22.46
N ASP A 405 -3.83 8.74 -22.15
CA ASP A 405 -3.95 10.05 -21.48
C ASP A 405 -3.95 9.97 -19.93
N GLY A 406 -3.91 8.76 -19.35
CA GLY A 406 -3.93 8.59 -17.89
C GLY A 406 -5.27 8.98 -17.24
N GLN A 407 -6.35 9.06 -18.01
CA GLN A 407 -7.69 9.29 -17.50
C GLN A 407 -8.25 8.01 -16.89
N THR A 408 -9.21 8.11 -15.98
CA THR A 408 -9.84 6.94 -15.38
C THR A 408 -11.31 6.86 -15.82
N LEU A 409 -11.70 5.70 -16.37
CA LEU A 409 -13.08 5.35 -16.63
C LEU A 409 -13.46 4.16 -15.74
N THR A 410 -14.52 4.31 -14.95
CA THR A 410 -15.01 3.24 -14.08
C THR A 410 -16.44 2.89 -14.45
N LEU A 411 -16.72 1.60 -14.66
CA LEU A 411 -18.04 1.06 -14.88
C LEU A 411 -18.35 0.11 -13.73
N SER A 412 -19.45 0.32 -13.01
CA SER A 412 -19.80 -0.50 -11.86
C SER A 412 -21.24 -1.00 -11.94
N VAL A 413 -21.41 -2.25 -11.55
CA VAL A 413 -22.71 -2.88 -11.36
C VAL A 413 -22.73 -3.47 -9.96
N GLN A 414 -23.75 -3.14 -9.18
CA GLN A 414 -23.96 -3.69 -7.85
C GLN A 414 -25.37 -4.27 -7.76
N THR A 415 -25.49 -5.51 -7.28
CA THR A 415 -26.78 -6.17 -7.21
C THR A 415 -26.77 -7.27 -6.14
N ASN A 416 -27.93 -7.55 -5.58
CA ASN A 416 -28.20 -8.76 -4.85
C ASN A 416 -29.06 -9.76 -5.64
N ALA A 417 -29.15 -9.57 -6.96
CA ALA A 417 -29.90 -10.37 -7.93
C ALA A 417 -31.44 -10.32 -7.77
N ARG A 418 -31.98 -9.77 -6.70
CA ARG A 418 -33.42 -9.79 -6.42
C ARG A 418 -34.05 -8.40 -6.34
N TYR A 419 -33.77 -7.67 -5.27
CA TYR A 419 -34.49 -6.42 -4.92
C TYR A 419 -33.61 -5.16 -5.04
N TYR A 420 -32.30 -5.29 -5.23
CA TYR A 420 -31.40 -4.15 -5.39
C TYR A 420 -30.55 -4.27 -6.65
N GLN A 421 -30.51 -3.20 -7.42
CA GLN A 421 -29.67 -3.06 -8.60
C GLN A 421 -29.14 -1.64 -8.67
N SER A 422 -27.86 -1.47 -8.97
CA SER A 422 -27.25 -0.18 -9.19
C SER A 422 -26.23 -0.26 -10.32
N TYR A 423 -26.25 0.73 -11.18
CA TYR A 423 -25.36 0.88 -12.32
C TYR A 423 -24.73 2.25 -12.26
N SER A 424 -23.43 2.34 -12.41
CA SER A 424 -22.74 3.63 -12.43
C SER A 424 -21.62 3.64 -13.46
N MET A 425 -21.41 4.83 -14.03
CA MET A 425 -20.29 5.15 -14.87
C MET A 425 -19.66 6.43 -14.31
N SER A 426 -18.35 6.43 -14.09
CA SER A 426 -17.60 7.61 -13.70
C SER A 426 -16.38 7.81 -14.58
N PHE A 427 -16.11 9.05 -14.91
CA PHE A 427 -14.96 9.51 -15.66
C PHE A 427 -14.18 10.52 -14.82
N PHE A 428 -12.86 10.39 -14.80
CA PHE A 428 -11.97 11.29 -14.08
C PHE A 428 -10.76 11.67 -14.94
N GLU A 429 -10.57 12.99 -15.13
CA GLU A 429 -9.41 13.60 -15.76
C GLU A 429 -8.58 14.32 -14.69
N PRO A 430 -7.36 13.88 -14.37
CA PRO A 430 -6.54 14.48 -13.31
C PRO A 430 -5.92 15.84 -13.69
N TRP A 431 -5.82 16.15 -14.99
CA TRP A 431 -5.19 17.38 -15.50
C TRP A 431 -6.07 18.08 -16.53
N PHE A 432 -7.27 18.43 -16.13
CA PHE A 432 -8.22 19.14 -16.98
C PHE A 432 -7.65 20.49 -17.45
N GLY A 433 -7.58 20.66 -18.79
CA GLY A 433 -6.95 21.81 -19.41
C GLY A 433 -5.43 21.71 -19.59
N GLY A 434 -4.78 20.68 -19.07
CA GLY A 434 -3.37 20.29 -19.36
C GLY A 434 -2.26 21.18 -18.79
N LYS A 435 -2.60 22.35 -18.20
CA LYS A 435 -1.62 23.34 -17.72
C LYS A 435 -1.39 23.32 -16.20
N ARG A 436 -2.37 22.87 -15.45
CA ARG A 436 -2.36 22.82 -13.98
C ARG A 436 -3.00 21.51 -13.51
N PRO A 437 -2.66 21.00 -12.33
CA PRO A 437 -3.26 19.78 -11.77
C PRO A 437 -4.70 20.03 -11.28
N ASN A 438 -5.56 20.53 -12.18
CA ASN A 438 -6.98 20.64 -11.95
C ASN A 438 -7.66 19.37 -12.43
N SER A 439 -8.49 18.78 -11.61
CA SER A 439 -9.22 17.56 -11.99
C SER A 439 -10.64 17.87 -12.42
N LEU A 440 -11.15 17.07 -13.37
CA LEU A 440 -12.55 17.04 -13.75
C LEU A 440 -13.10 15.64 -13.47
N SER A 441 -14.21 15.55 -12.75
CA SER A 441 -14.95 14.32 -12.56
C SER A 441 -16.36 14.45 -13.13
N PHE A 442 -16.82 13.40 -13.79
CA PHE A 442 -18.19 13.28 -14.25
C PHE A 442 -18.71 11.89 -13.89
N SER A 443 -19.90 11.82 -13.34
CA SER A 443 -20.52 10.52 -13.08
C SER A 443 -22.01 10.55 -13.37
N ILE A 444 -22.51 9.39 -13.79
CA ILE A 444 -23.93 9.10 -13.97
C ILE A 444 -24.24 7.78 -13.28
N TYR A 445 -25.31 7.70 -12.57
CA TYR A 445 -25.71 6.50 -11.87
C TYR A 445 -27.23 6.33 -11.81
N TYR A 446 -27.62 5.08 -11.77
CA TYR A 446 -29.00 4.67 -11.61
C TYR A 446 -29.06 3.53 -10.61
N SER A 447 -29.98 3.61 -9.66
CA SER A 447 -30.27 2.49 -8.77
C SER A 447 -31.78 2.24 -8.65
N LYS A 448 -32.12 0.99 -8.40
CA LYS A 448 -33.49 0.53 -8.12
C LYS A 448 -33.44 -0.38 -6.90
N SER A 449 -34.29 -0.09 -5.94
CA SER A 449 -34.59 -0.98 -4.81
C SER A 449 -36.07 -1.32 -4.82
N THR A 450 -36.41 -2.61 -4.69
CA THR A 450 -37.78 -3.13 -4.67
C THR A 450 -38.09 -3.70 -3.28
N ALA A 451 -39.27 -3.49 -2.77
CA ALA A 451 -39.67 -4.04 -1.47
C ALA A 451 -39.86 -5.57 -1.55
N LEU A 452 -39.63 -6.23 -0.44
CA LEU A 452 -40.02 -7.62 -0.23
C LEU A 452 -41.49 -7.70 0.18
N SER A 453 -42.18 -8.79 -0.15
CA SER A 453 -43.60 -8.92 0.19
C SER A 453 -43.83 -8.91 1.69
N THR A 454 -45.01 -8.47 2.12
CA THR A 454 -45.41 -8.41 3.54
C THR A 454 -45.39 -9.78 4.24
N SER A 455 -45.55 -10.88 3.52
CA SER A 455 -45.42 -12.24 4.05
C SER A 455 -44.03 -12.52 4.59
N PHE A 456 -42.97 -11.95 3.95
CA PHE A 456 -41.60 -12.05 4.45
C PHE A 456 -41.40 -11.38 5.82
N TYR A 457 -42.03 -10.25 6.06
CA TYR A 457 -41.92 -9.55 7.36
C TYR A 457 -42.68 -10.26 8.47
N ASN A 458 -43.84 -10.78 8.18
CA ASN A 458 -44.62 -11.52 9.15
C ASN A 458 -43.92 -12.82 9.57
N ASP A 459 -43.42 -13.58 8.62
CA ASP A 459 -42.74 -14.86 8.89
C ASP A 459 -41.40 -14.67 9.61
N ASN A 460 -40.58 -13.67 9.24
CA ASN A 460 -39.33 -13.37 9.96
C ASN A 460 -39.56 -12.73 11.33
N TYR A 461 -40.61 -11.92 11.49
CA TYR A 461 -40.94 -11.35 12.78
C TYR A 461 -41.39 -12.44 13.75
N TYR A 462 -42.21 -13.38 13.33
CA TYR A 462 -42.64 -14.52 14.13
C TYR A 462 -41.51 -15.55 14.31
N SER A 463 -40.73 -15.86 13.31
CA SER A 463 -39.58 -16.76 13.40
C SER A 463 -38.49 -16.22 14.35
N TYR A 464 -38.27 -14.92 14.36
CA TYR A 464 -37.35 -14.28 15.32
C TYR A 464 -37.89 -14.34 16.76
N TYR A 465 -39.23 -14.22 16.95
CA TYR A 465 -39.87 -14.39 18.24
C TYR A 465 -39.92 -15.87 18.69
N ASP A 466 -40.14 -16.82 17.76
CA ASP A 466 -40.09 -18.26 18.03
C ASP A 466 -38.68 -18.73 18.38
N TYR A 467 -37.64 -18.21 17.71
CA TYR A 467 -36.26 -18.44 18.13
C TYR A 467 -35.94 -17.90 19.51
N LEU A 468 -36.52 -16.79 19.89
CA LEU A 468 -36.33 -16.19 21.23
C LEU A 468 -37.12 -16.93 22.35
N TYR A 469 -38.20 -17.59 22.00
CA TYR A 469 -39.08 -18.26 22.98
C TYR A 469 -39.04 -19.78 22.94
N GLY A 470 -38.12 -20.38 22.18
CA GLY A 470 -37.82 -21.81 22.21
C GLY A 470 -38.88 -22.73 21.59
N GLY A 471 -39.66 -22.23 20.65
CA GLY A 471 -40.62 -23.03 19.88
C GLY A 471 -39.91 -23.78 18.74
N TYR A 472 -39.61 -25.06 18.91
CA TYR A 472 -39.17 -25.94 17.83
C TYR A 472 -40.40 -26.37 16.99
N ASN A 473 -40.61 -25.69 15.87
CA ASN A 473 -41.38 -26.27 14.75
C ASN A 473 -40.61 -26.05 13.45
N SER A 474 -39.77 -27.02 13.12
CA SER A 474 -39.08 -27.09 11.83
C SER A 474 -40.02 -27.65 10.75
N SER A 475 -40.86 -26.82 10.18
CA SER A 475 -41.29 -27.04 8.82
C SER A 475 -40.43 -26.13 7.93
N ALA A 476 -39.51 -26.74 7.20
CA ALA A 476 -38.77 -26.09 6.13
C ALA A 476 -39.78 -25.64 5.06
N THR A 477 -40.38 -24.47 5.28
CA THR A 477 -41.13 -23.79 4.25
C THR A 477 -40.14 -23.20 3.28
N ASP A 478 -40.24 -23.59 2.04
CA ASP A 478 -39.54 -23.00 0.90
C ASP A 478 -39.87 -21.49 0.88
N TYR A 479 -38.95 -20.66 1.37
CA TYR A 479 -39.08 -19.21 1.39
C TYR A 479 -38.91 -18.66 -0.02
N THR A 480 -39.92 -18.73 -0.82
CA THR A 480 -40.05 -17.96 -2.06
C THR A 480 -40.21 -16.48 -1.65
N TYR A 481 -39.12 -15.76 -1.60
CA TYR A 481 -39.10 -14.31 -1.41
C TYR A 481 -39.83 -13.63 -2.56
N ALA A 482 -41.12 -13.38 -2.41
CA ALA A 482 -41.89 -12.68 -3.42
C ALA A 482 -41.48 -11.19 -3.38
N ILE A 483 -40.93 -10.71 -4.48
CA ILE A 483 -40.67 -9.30 -4.74
C ILE A 483 -41.97 -8.63 -5.13
N ASP A 484 -42.27 -7.50 -4.50
CA ASP A 484 -43.42 -6.70 -4.94
C ASP A 484 -42.97 -5.66 -5.97
N PRO A 485 -43.23 -5.87 -7.26
CA PRO A 485 -42.77 -4.97 -8.32
C PRO A 485 -43.45 -3.59 -8.28
N ASP A 486 -44.55 -3.45 -7.54
CA ASP A 486 -45.28 -2.22 -7.37
C ASP A 486 -44.79 -1.36 -6.17
N LYS A 487 -43.84 -1.90 -5.40
CA LYS A 487 -43.20 -1.19 -4.28
C LYS A 487 -41.72 -0.97 -4.58
N TYR A 488 -41.35 0.25 -4.95
CA TYR A 488 -39.97 0.53 -5.32
C TYR A 488 -39.55 1.97 -5.01
N ILE A 489 -38.24 2.17 -4.87
CA ILE A 489 -37.55 3.43 -5.03
C ILE A 489 -36.52 3.34 -6.16
N LYS A 490 -36.55 4.28 -7.08
CA LYS A 490 -35.54 4.45 -8.13
C LYS A 490 -34.82 5.77 -7.91
N LEU A 491 -33.52 5.76 -8.13
CA LEU A 491 -32.67 6.95 -8.08
C LEU A 491 -31.89 7.06 -9.38
N PHE A 492 -31.99 8.20 -10.03
CA PHE A 492 -31.12 8.59 -11.13
C PHE A 492 -30.31 9.80 -10.71
N GLY A 493 -29.01 9.81 -10.99
CA GLY A 493 -28.16 10.92 -10.60
C GLY A 493 -27.09 11.22 -11.64
N VAL A 494 -26.74 12.51 -11.72
CA VAL A 494 -25.63 13.06 -12.51
C VAL A 494 -24.80 13.95 -11.62
N SER A 495 -23.49 13.80 -11.67
CA SER A 495 -22.53 14.61 -10.90
C SER A 495 -21.45 15.15 -11.81
N LEU A 496 -21.10 16.42 -11.61
CA LEU A 496 -19.97 17.10 -12.22
C LEU A 496 -19.13 17.73 -11.14
N GLY A 497 -17.86 17.40 -11.08
CA GLY A 497 -16.93 17.92 -10.09
C GLY A 497 -15.68 18.52 -10.72
N LEU A 498 -15.19 19.59 -10.11
CA LEU A 498 -13.93 20.22 -10.41
C LEU A 498 -13.06 20.21 -9.17
N GLY A 499 -11.79 19.81 -9.31
CA GLY A 499 -10.84 19.79 -8.22
C GLY A 499 -9.57 20.55 -8.57
N GLN A 500 -8.91 21.09 -7.55
CA GLN A 500 -7.65 21.79 -7.66
C GLN A 500 -6.72 21.38 -6.54
N ARG A 501 -5.45 21.07 -6.86
CA ARG A 501 -4.39 20.93 -5.86
C ARG A 501 -3.97 22.32 -5.41
N LEU A 502 -3.91 22.54 -4.12
CA LEU A 502 -3.48 23.80 -3.52
C LEU A 502 -1.96 23.74 -3.27
N THR A 503 -1.33 24.90 -3.24
CA THR A 503 0.09 25.07 -2.88
C THR A 503 0.29 25.59 -1.46
N TRP A 504 -0.77 26.08 -0.84
CA TRP A 504 -0.79 26.58 0.53
C TRP A 504 -1.94 25.94 1.31
N PRO A 505 -1.78 25.54 2.59
CA PRO A 505 -0.59 25.63 3.46
C PRO A 505 0.53 24.67 3.09
N ASP A 506 0.23 23.55 2.46
CA ASP A 506 1.16 22.63 1.81
C ASP A 506 0.51 22.06 0.54
N ASP A 507 1.29 21.43 -0.32
CA ASP A 507 0.83 20.89 -1.60
C ASP A 507 0.17 19.51 -1.53
N TYR A 508 -0.12 19.00 -0.34
CA TYR A 508 -0.97 17.84 -0.12
C TYR A 508 -2.46 18.18 -0.05
N PHE A 509 -2.79 19.48 0.02
CA PHE A 509 -4.18 19.93 0.04
C PHE A 509 -4.80 19.92 -1.35
N THR A 510 -6.05 19.45 -1.39
CA THR A 510 -6.91 19.54 -2.57
C THR A 510 -8.24 20.20 -2.19
N PHE A 511 -8.71 21.08 -3.03
CA PHE A 511 -10.04 21.66 -2.94
C PHE A 511 -10.87 21.17 -4.12
N SER A 512 -12.09 20.70 -3.87
CA SER A 512 -13.02 20.32 -4.93
C SER A 512 -14.41 20.91 -4.72
N ALA A 513 -15.05 21.22 -5.83
CA ALA A 513 -16.45 21.63 -5.88
C ALA A 513 -17.21 20.69 -6.81
N ASP A 514 -18.36 20.21 -6.39
CA ASP A 514 -19.21 19.31 -7.15
C ASP A 514 -20.65 19.83 -7.23
N LEU A 515 -21.25 19.63 -8.39
CA LEU A 515 -22.66 19.87 -8.64
C LEU A 515 -23.33 18.55 -8.93
N ASN A 516 -24.30 18.17 -8.10
CA ASN A 516 -25.04 16.91 -8.21
C ASN A 516 -26.50 17.19 -8.47
N TYR A 517 -27.07 16.46 -9.42
CA TYR A 517 -28.51 16.37 -9.62
C TYR A 517 -28.98 14.94 -9.36
N GLN A 518 -30.02 14.80 -8.55
CA GLN A 518 -30.61 13.51 -8.22
C GLN A 518 -32.13 13.56 -8.39
N LEU A 519 -32.65 12.52 -9.00
CA LEU A 519 -34.09 12.29 -9.18
C LEU A 519 -34.48 11.00 -8.46
N TYR A 520 -35.29 11.14 -7.44
CA TYR A 520 -35.92 10.03 -6.72
C TYR A 520 -37.33 9.79 -7.24
N MET A 521 -37.67 8.52 -7.51
CA MET A 521 -38.99 8.08 -7.95
C MET A 521 -39.45 6.96 -7.02
N LEU A 522 -40.52 7.20 -6.27
CA LEU A 522 -41.06 6.29 -5.29
C LEU A 522 -42.46 5.82 -5.70
N LYS A 523 -42.74 4.53 -5.49
CA LYS A 523 -44.05 3.94 -5.60
C LYS A 523 -44.29 3.01 -4.42
N ASN A 524 -45.27 3.33 -3.57
CA ASN A 524 -45.65 2.58 -2.36
C ASN A 524 -44.48 2.15 -1.49
N TRP A 525 -43.46 3.03 -1.33
CA TRP A 525 -42.24 2.74 -0.62
C TRP A 525 -42.40 2.95 0.89
N GLU A 526 -42.68 1.89 1.63
CA GLU A 526 -43.05 1.92 3.05
C GLU A 526 -41.88 2.18 3.99
N TYR A 527 -40.64 2.07 3.51
CA TYR A 527 -39.45 2.20 4.34
C TYR A 527 -39.03 3.64 4.63
N LEU A 528 -39.60 4.63 3.93
CA LEU A 528 -39.41 6.04 4.22
C LEU A 528 -40.69 6.61 4.82
N PHE A 529 -40.62 6.94 6.08
CA PHE A 529 -41.79 7.48 6.83
C PHE A 529 -42.36 8.76 6.23
N ARG A 530 -41.48 9.59 5.66
CA ARG A 530 -41.82 10.94 5.21
C ARG A 530 -42.37 11.03 3.80
N MET A 531 -41.99 10.08 2.94
CA MET A 531 -42.43 10.06 1.55
C MET A 531 -42.50 8.63 1.02
N GLN A 532 -43.68 8.20 0.61
CA GLN A 532 -43.93 6.85 0.08
C GLN A 532 -44.20 6.81 -1.42
N ASN A 533 -44.73 7.89 -1.98
CA ASN A 533 -45.09 7.98 -3.39
C ASN A 533 -44.66 9.31 -3.99
N GLY A 534 -44.37 9.31 -5.30
CA GLY A 534 -44.09 10.52 -6.07
C GLY A 534 -42.64 10.65 -6.51
N THR A 535 -42.28 11.87 -6.90
CA THR A 535 -40.95 12.20 -7.42
C THR A 535 -40.33 13.35 -6.62
N SER A 536 -39.03 13.24 -6.35
CA SER A 536 -38.27 14.27 -5.66
C SER A 536 -37.02 14.62 -6.44
N HIS A 537 -36.74 15.91 -6.56
CA HIS A 537 -35.55 16.44 -7.20
C HIS A 537 -34.59 17.01 -6.14
N SER A 538 -33.33 16.72 -6.27
CA SER A 538 -32.27 17.30 -5.43
C SER A 538 -31.19 17.90 -6.32
N ILE A 539 -30.90 19.19 -6.14
CA ILE A 539 -29.72 19.86 -6.71
C ILE A 539 -28.82 20.19 -5.54
N THR A 540 -27.61 19.62 -5.53
CA THR A 540 -26.68 19.78 -4.43
C THR A 540 -25.38 20.35 -4.92
N ILE A 541 -24.89 21.36 -4.21
CA ILE A 541 -23.53 21.87 -4.36
C ILE A 541 -22.71 21.30 -3.21
N GLY A 542 -21.61 20.62 -3.54
CA GLY A 542 -20.65 20.07 -2.60
C GLY A 542 -19.33 20.84 -2.67
N LEU A 543 -18.74 21.11 -1.52
CA LEU A 543 -17.39 21.68 -1.39
C LEU A 543 -16.60 20.77 -0.48
N THR A 544 -15.42 20.33 -0.92
CA THR A 544 -14.56 19.45 -0.14
C THR A 544 -13.15 20.02 -0.09
N LEU A 545 -12.63 20.17 1.11
CA LEU A 545 -11.21 20.41 1.37
C LEU A 545 -10.63 19.12 1.95
N ALA A 546 -9.67 18.54 1.24
CA ALA A 546 -9.00 17.32 1.66
C ALA A 546 -7.48 17.49 1.70
N ARG A 547 -6.82 16.75 2.59
CA ARG A 547 -5.38 16.64 2.64
C ARG A 547 -4.99 15.16 2.69
N ASN A 548 -4.05 14.76 1.87
CA ASN A 548 -3.56 13.38 1.83
C ASN A 548 -2.03 13.36 1.74
N SER A 549 -1.39 13.01 2.85
CA SER A 549 0.08 12.91 2.97
C SER A 549 0.56 11.49 3.30
N ILE A 550 -0.26 10.47 3.02
CA ILE A 550 0.12 9.07 3.26
C ILE A 550 1.28 8.66 2.34
N ASP A 551 2.16 7.80 2.87
CA ASP A 551 3.35 7.32 2.18
C ASP A 551 3.05 6.19 1.17
N ASN A 552 2.14 5.29 1.49
CA ASN A 552 1.77 4.15 0.65
C ASN A 552 0.28 3.83 0.77
N PRO A 553 -0.47 3.77 -0.34
CA PRO A 553 -1.90 3.50 -0.30
C PRO A 553 -2.27 2.05 0.07
N LEU A 554 -1.36 1.06 -0.11
CA LEU A 554 -1.64 -0.35 0.18
C LEU A 554 -1.36 -0.73 1.63
N TYR A 555 -0.28 -0.22 2.18
CA TYR A 555 0.09 -0.36 3.58
C TYR A 555 0.72 0.93 4.06
N THR A 556 -0.09 1.82 4.58
CA THR A 556 0.34 3.13 5.04
C THR A 556 1.13 2.98 6.34
N THR A 557 2.36 3.51 6.37
CA THR A 557 3.20 3.47 7.56
C THR A 557 3.27 4.80 8.30
N ARG A 558 3.10 5.91 7.59
CA ARG A 558 3.12 7.26 8.14
C ARG A 558 2.29 8.22 7.31
N GLY A 559 1.95 9.35 7.90
CA GLY A 559 1.19 10.41 7.25
C GLY A 559 -0.23 10.54 7.79
N SER A 560 -0.99 11.42 7.16
CA SER A 560 -2.37 11.70 7.54
C SER A 560 -3.25 11.93 6.32
N GLN A 561 -4.51 11.60 6.50
CA GLN A 561 -5.55 11.83 5.52
C GLN A 561 -6.75 12.44 6.24
N PHE A 562 -7.21 13.61 5.82
CA PHE A 562 -8.44 14.18 6.34
C PHE A 562 -9.21 14.92 5.25
N SER A 563 -10.52 15.03 5.45
CA SER A 563 -11.41 15.76 4.56
C SER A 563 -12.53 16.45 5.33
N LEU A 564 -12.81 17.68 4.97
CA LEU A 564 -14.00 18.41 5.38
C LEU A 564 -14.87 18.61 4.16
N SER A 565 -16.05 18.02 4.14
CA SER A 565 -17.04 18.15 3.08
C SER A 565 -18.27 18.89 3.58
N VAL A 566 -18.72 19.86 2.81
CA VAL A 566 -19.96 20.59 3.03
C VAL A 566 -20.81 20.44 1.78
N GLN A 567 -22.01 19.90 1.94
CA GLN A 567 -23.00 19.77 0.88
C GLN A 567 -24.23 20.60 1.23
N PHE A 568 -24.76 21.33 0.28
CA PHE A 568 -25.95 22.11 0.48
C PHE A 568 -26.80 22.22 -0.77
N THR A 569 -28.09 22.24 -0.57
CA THR A 569 -29.07 22.50 -1.62
C THR A 569 -29.51 23.96 -1.57
N PRO A 570 -30.11 24.51 -2.63
CA PRO A 570 -30.81 25.78 -2.53
C PRO A 570 -31.91 25.70 -1.45
N PRO A 571 -32.07 26.73 -0.65
CA PRO A 571 -33.10 26.77 0.41
C PRO A 571 -34.47 27.17 -0.16
N TYR A 572 -35.08 26.26 -0.91
CA TYR A 572 -36.36 26.51 -1.62
C TYR A 572 -37.47 27.02 -0.70
N SER A 573 -37.55 26.50 0.53
CA SER A 573 -38.55 26.89 1.52
C SER A 573 -38.49 28.34 1.98
N LEU A 574 -37.39 29.04 1.70
CA LEU A 574 -37.25 30.49 1.98
C LEU A 574 -37.84 31.36 0.88
N PHE A 575 -38.06 30.81 -0.32
CA PHE A 575 -38.45 31.55 -1.51
C PHE A 575 -39.84 31.21 -2.06
N ASP A 576 -40.39 30.00 -1.73
CA ASP A 576 -41.62 29.50 -2.32
C ASP A 576 -42.91 29.89 -1.55
N HIS A 577 -42.73 30.55 -0.41
CA HIS A 577 -43.84 31.06 0.45
C HIS A 577 -44.84 29.96 0.91
N THR A 578 -44.43 28.69 0.88
CA THR A 578 -45.29 27.57 1.31
C THR A 578 -45.23 27.41 2.83
N ASP A 579 -46.39 27.35 3.48
CA ASP A 579 -46.47 26.98 4.90
C ASP A 579 -46.32 25.46 5.04
N TYR A 580 -45.07 25.01 5.21
CA TYR A 580 -44.77 23.59 5.42
C TYR A 580 -45.28 23.02 6.73
N GLY A 581 -45.62 23.85 7.69
CA GLY A 581 -46.19 23.42 8.98
C GLY A 581 -47.67 23.04 8.88
N ALA A 582 -48.36 23.53 7.87
CA ALA A 582 -49.79 23.23 7.60
C ALA A 582 -49.98 21.97 6.74
N LEU A 583 -48.91 21.43 6.12
CA LEU A 583 -48.99 20.23 5.29
C LEU A 583 -49.11 18.95 6.15
N ASP A 584 -50.01 18.07 5.75
CA ASP A 584 -50.25 16.78 6.41
C ASP A 584 -49.48 15.66 5.69
N ILE A 585 -48.39 15.19 6.31
CA ILE A 585 -47.53 14.13 5.74
C ILE A 585 -48.25 12.79 5.57
N SER A 586 -49.46 12.61 6.10
CA SER A 586 -50.27 11.40 5.85
C SER A 586 -50.92 11.39 4.47
N LYS A 587 -51.02 12.57 3.82
CA LYS A 587 -51.61 12.73 2.48
C LYS A 587 -50.54 12.73 1.40
N ALA A 588 -50.70 11.89 0.36
CA ALA A 588 -49.77 11.76 -0.73
C ALA A 588 -49.50 13.08 -1.50
N GLU A 589 -50.55 13.91 -1.66
CA GLU A 589 -50.45 15.21 -2.31
C GLU A 589 -49.54 16.19 -1.54
N ASP A 590 -49.74 16.21 -0.21
CA ASP A 590 -48.96 17.07 0.69
C ASP A 590 -47.51 16.56 0.82
N GLN A 591 -47.29 15.24 0.84
CA GLN A 591 -45.96 14.64 0.74
C GLN A 591 -45.25 15.08 -0.54
N GLN A 592 -45.93 14.97 -1.72
CA GLN A 592 -45.36 15.37 -3.00
C GLN A 592 -45.04 16.87 -3.04
N LYS A 593 -45.91 17.72 -2.48
CA LYS A 593 -45.68 19.15 -2.39
C LYS A 593 -44.49 19.48 -1.47
N MET A 594 -44.38 18.81 -0.32
CA MET A 594 -43.31 19.01 0.66
C MET A 594 -41.96 18.60 0.10
N TYR A 595 -41.88 17.46 -0.59
CA TYR A 595 -40.60 16.84 -1.00
C TYR A 595 -40.32 16.90 -2.49
N ARG A 596 -41.07 17.66 -3.29
CA ARG A 596 -40.77 17.85 -4.71
C ARG A 596 -39.34 18.32 -4.95
N TRP A 597 -38.91 19.29 -4.16
CA TRP A 597 -37.53 19.79 -4.13
C TRP A 597 -36.94 19.54 -2.77
N ILE A 598 -35.91 18.70 -2.72
CA ILE A 598 -35.22 18.38 -1.47
C ILE A 598 -34.33 19.51 -1.04
N GLU A 599 -34.33 19.81 0.26
CA GLU A 599 -33.44 20.80 0.82
C GLU A 599 -32.80 20.29 2.11
N TYR A 600 -31.47 20.50 2.21
CA TYR A 600 -30.65 20.19 3.37
C TYR A 600 -29.30 20.88 3.30
N HIS A 601 -28.59 20.89 4.40
CA HIS A 601 -27.16 21.07 4.46
C HIS A 601 -26.52 19.96 5.27
N LYS A 602 -25.42 19.39 4.74
CA LYS A 602 -24.72 18.26 5.34
C LYS A 602 -23.24 18.60 5.52
N TRP A 603 -22.71 18.32 6.67
CA TRP A 603 -21.32 18.57 7.02
C TRP A 603 -20.69 17.26 7.41
N LYS A 604 -19.54 16.93 6.83
CA LYS A 604 -18.79 15.73 7.17
C LYS A 604 -17.31 16.06 7.38
N PHE A 605 -16.77 15.54 8.45
CA PHE A 605 -15.35 15.56 8.70
C PHE A 605 -14.87 14.14 8.91
N ASN A 606 -13.88 13.72 8.11
CA ASN A 606 -13.23 12.42 8.21
C ASN A 606 -11.74 12.63 8.39
N SER A 607 -11.14 11.88 9.31
CA SER A 607 -9.71 11.97 9.60
C SER A 607 -9.13 10.60 9.89
N LYS A 608 -7.98 10.30 9.26
CA LYS A 608 -7.12 9.15 9.58
C LYS A 608 -5.70 9.64 9.75
N PHE A 609 -4.98 9.10 10.70
CA PHE A 609 -3.55 9.35 10.87
C PHE A 609 -2.81 8.05 11.17
N TYR A 610 -1.57 7.96 10.73
CA TYR A 610 -0.76 6.75 10.79
C TYR A 610 0.57 7.06 11.45
N LEU A 611 0.91 6.27 12.48
CA LEU A 611 2.13 6.40 13.27
C LEU A 611 2.90 5.07 13.26
N PRO A 612 4.14 5.04 12.78
CA PRO A 612 5.00 3.87 12.91
C PRO A 612 5.40 3.69 14.38
N LEU A 613 5.08 2.53 14.96
CA LEU A 613 5.40 2.24 16.36
C LEU A 613 6.72 1.50 16.52
N ALA A 614 6.96 0.51 15.67
CA ALA A 614 8.16 -0.31 15.72
C ALA A 614 8.42 -0.95 14.36
N SER A 615 9.70 -1.08 14.00
CA SER A 615 10.11 -1.77 12.79
C SER A 615 10.83 -3.07 13.13
N PHE A 616 10.49 -4.15 12.44
CA PHE A 616 11.03 -5.49 12.64
C PHE A 616 11.63 -5.99 11.34
N GLY A 617 12.85 -6.52 11.38
CA GLY A 617 13.43 -7.23 10.24
C GLY A 617 12.77 -8.61 10.09
N PHE A 618 12.20 -8.88 8.94
CA PHE A 618 11.60 -10.18 8.61
C PHE A 618 12.26 -10.73 7.34
N GLY A 619 13.01 -11.86 7.46
CA GLY A 619 13.62 -12.50 6.31
C GLY A 619 14.74 -11.69 5.66
N GLU A 620 14.93 -11.90 4.37
CA GLU A 620 15.95 -11.24 3.55
C GLU A 620 15.51 -9.79 3.24
N ASP A 621 16.23 -8.82 3.76
CA ASP A 621 16.16 -7.38 3.44
C ASP A 621 14.78 -6.68 3.57
N LYS A 622 13.81 -7.30 4.26
CA LYS A 622 12.48 -6.71 4.47
C LYS A 622 12.30 -6.21 5.89
N THR A 623 12.06 -4.92 6.00
CA THR A 623 11.67 -4.30 7.27
C THR A 623 10.15 -4.17 7.31
N TYR A 624 9.53 -4.81 8.28
CA TYR A 624 8.09 -4.68 8.53
C TYR A 624 7.85 -3.70 9.67
N THR A 625 6.96 -2.76 9.46
CA THR A 625 6.66 -1.73 10.44
C THR A 625 5.28 -1.98 11.05
N LEU A 626 5.22 -2.09 12.37
CA LEU A 626 3.96 -2.05 13.12
C LEU A 626 3.44 -0.63 13.11
N VAL A 627 2.19 -0.44 12.72
CA VAL A 627 1.59 0.88 12.56
C VAL A 627 0.37 1.01 13.46
N MET A 628 0.24 2.15 14.11
CA MET A 628 -0.98 2.59 14.77
C MET A 628 -1.73 3.54 13.83
N MET A 629 -2.96 3.21 13.50
CA MET A 629 -3.89 4.08 12.80
C MET A 629 -4.92 4.63 13.79
N GLY A 630 -5.15 5.93 13.77
CA GLY A 630 -6.26 6.59 14.47
C GLY A 630 -7.25 7.17 13.48
N ARG A 631 -8.54 7.12 13.83
CA ARG A 631 -9.64 7.64 13.02
C ARG A 631 -10.59 8.49 13.84
N PHE A 632 -11.07 9.55 13.23
CA PHE A 632 -12.18 10.34 13.74
C PHE A 632 -13.08 10.78 12.58
N ASP A 633 -14.37 10.41 12.66
CA ASP A 633 -15.39 10.77 11.68
C ASP A 633 -16.57 11.44 12.38
N LEU A 634 -17.07 12.51 11.78
CA LEU A 634 -18.22 13.28 12.26
C LEU A 634 -19.12 13.63 11.08
N GLY A 635 -20.40 13.40 11.19
CA GLY A 635 -21.38 13.83 10.20
C GLY A 635 -22.57 14.53 10.84
N LEU A 636 -23.00 15.62 10.24
CA LEU A 636 -24.10 16.46 10.69
C LEU A 636 -25.03 16.74 9.51
N LEU A 637 -26.31 16.51 9.68
CA LEU A 637 -27.36 16.84 8.70
C LEU A 637 -28.33 17.84 9.29
N GLY A 638 -28.51 18.98 8.63
CA GLY A 638 -29.41 20.03 9.01
C GLY A 638 -30.46 20.32 7.92
N SER A 639 -31.48 21.08 8.29
CA SER A 639 -32.51 21.58 7.40
C SER A 639 -32.71 23.08 7.60
N TYR A 640 -33.05 23.81 6.53
CA TYR A 640 -33.34 25.24 6.60
C TYR A 640 -34.72 25.50 7.24
N ASN A 641 -35.67 24.58 7.00
CA ASN A 641 -36.99 24.62 7.58
C ASN A 641 -37.19 23.43 8.53
N LYS A 642 -37.68 23.70 9.75
CA LYS A 642 -37.89 22.67 10.79
C LYS A 642 -38.91 21.59 10.40
N TYR A 643 -39.85 21.91 9.52
CA TYR A 643 -40.88 20.99 9.06
C TYR A 643 -40.47 20.22 7.80
N LYS A 644 -39.52 20.73 6.99
CA LYS A 644 -39.08 20.16 5.73
C LYS A 644 -37.70 19.51 5.88
N LYS A 645 -37.67 18.39 6.58
CA LYS A 645 -36.41 17.60 6.74
C LYS A 645 -36.27 16.60 5.61
N SER A 646 -35.08 16.53 4.96
CA SER A 646 -34.83 15.55 3.93
C SER A 646 -35.02 14.10 4.41
N PRO A 647 -35.77 13.27 3.69
CA PRO A 647 -35.96 11.86 4.03
C PRO A 647 -34.86 10.95 3.45
N PHE A 648 -33.98 11.46 2.53
CA PHE A 648 -33.06 10.64 1.78
C PHE A 648 -31.61 10.71 2.26
N GLU A 649 -31.23 11.78 2.98
CA GLU A 649 -29.83 12.10 3.27
C GLU A 649 -29.36 11.69 4.67
N THR A 650 -30.16 10.90 5.34
CA THR A 650 -29.89 10.45 6.73
C THR A 650 -28.78 9.44 6.81
N PHE A 651 -28.08 9.41 7.94
CA PHE A 651 -26.99 8.47 8.21
C PHE A 651 -27.55 7.17 8.80
N TYR A 652 -27.03 6.05 8.29
CA TYR A 652 -27.38 4.71 8.71
C TYR A 652 -26.16 4.00 9.27
N MET A 653 -26.06 3.85 10.60
CA MET A 653 -24.82 3.47 11.27
C MET A 653 -24.85 2.05 11.82
N GLY A 654 -23.77 1.33 11.65
CA GLY A 654 -23.52 -0.04 12.11
C GLY A 654 -23.09 -0.98 10.98
N GLY A 655 -22.45 -2.07 11.33
CA GLY A 655 -22.07 -3.13 10.41
C GLY A 655 -20.86 -2.84 9.55
N ASP A 656 -20.92 -3.34 8.33
CA ASP A 656 -19.86 -3.27 7.31
C ASP A 656 -19.86 -1.96 6.49
N GLY A 657 -20.85 -1.12 6.64
CA GLY A 657 -20.97 0.15 5.91
C GLY A 657 -21.38 0.01 4.44
N MET A 658 -21.77 -1.17 3.97
CA MET A 658 -22.18 -1.35 2.58
C MET A 658 -23.62 -0.89 2.34
N THR A 659 -23.81 -0.08 1.31
CA THR A 659 -25.13 0.36 0.86
C THR A 659 -25.89 -0.82 0.23
N GLY A 660 -27.19 -0.94 0.53
CA GLY A 660 -28.05 -2.01 -0.01
C GLY A 660 -28.04 -3.30 0.80
N SER A 661 -27.24 -3.40 1.88
CA SER A 661 -27.21 -4.55 2.78
C SER A 661 -28.31 -4.51 3.86
N SER A 662 -29.19 -3.52 3.85
CA SER A 662 -30.26 -3.29 4.80
C SER A 662 -31.62 -3.12 4.12
N TYR A 663 -32.71 -3.41 4.83
CA TYR A 663 -34.08 -3.17 4.37
C TYR A 663 -34.40 -1.68 4.22
N ASN A 664 -33.75 -0.82 5.00
CA ASN A 664 -33.93 0.61 4.90
C ASN A 664 -33.08 1.16 3.74
N TYR A 665 -33.69 1.99 2.91
CA TYR A 665 -32.95 2.75 1.93
C TYR A 665 -32.13 3.82 2.67
N ALA A 666 -30.84 3.75 2.52
CA ALA A 666 -29.93 4.76 3.03
C ALA A 666 -28.93 5.13 1.93
N THR A 667 -28.76 6.41 1.68
CA THR A 667 -27.76 6.92 0.76
C THR A 667 -26.36 6.89 1.36
N GLU A 668 -26.29 6.94 2.69
CA GLU A 668 -25.02 6.95 3.41
C GLU A 668 -25.03 6.00 4.60
N THR A 669 -24.21 4.95 4.48
CA THR A 669 -23.98 3.96 5.52
C THR A 669 -22.65 4.23 6.20
N VAL A 670 -22.63 4.18 7.52
CA VAL A 670 -21.44 4.40 8.36
C VAL A 670 -21.11 3.10 9.08
N ALA A 671 -19.97 2.52 8.76
CA ALA A 671 -19.53 1.27 9.38
C ALA A 671 -19.22 1.46 10.87
N LEU A 672 -19.62 0.47 11.69
CA LEU A 672 -19.10 0.26 13.04
C LEU A 672 -19.08 -1.24 13.32
N ARG A 673 -17.90 -1.82 13.36
CA ARG A 673 -17.70 -3.27 13.55
C ARG A 673 -18.14 -3.72 14.92
N GLY A 674 -18.62 -4.97 15.04
CA GLY A 674 -19.20 -5.49 16.28
C GLY A 674 -20.69 -5.16 16.48
N TYR A 675 -21.32 -4.49 15.49
CA TYR A 675 -22.75 -4.23 15.44
C TYR A 675 -23.32 -4.71 14.11
N ALA A 676 -24.58 -5.11 14.08
CA ALA A 676 -25.25 -5.44 12.82
C ALA A 676 -25.48 -4.16 11.98
N ASN A 677 -25.67 -4.34 10.67
CA ASN A 677 -25.88 -3.23 9.75
C ASN A 677 -27.03 -2.33 10.18
N GLY A 678 -26.74 -1.02 10.32
CA GLY A 678 -27.72 -0.01 10.74
C GLY A 678 -28.25 -0.11 12.17
N ALA A 679 -27.76 -1.02 12.98
CA ALA A 679 -28.27 -1.31 14.30
C ALA A 679 -28.22 -0.13 15.28
N LEU A 680 -27.36 0.84 15.06
CA LEU A 680 -27.20 2.02 15.89
C LEU A 680 -28.13 3.17 15.51
N THR A 681 -28.82 3.06 14.37
CA THR A 681 -29.85 4.02 13.95
C THR A 681 -31.21 3.43 14.32
N PRO A 682 -32.01 4.09 15.17
CA PRO A 682 -33.30 3.55 15.61
C PRO A 682 -34.23 3.26 14.43
N TYR A 683 -34.90 2.11 14.47
CA TYR A 683 -35.88 1.74 13.47
C TYR A 683 -37.01 2.76 13.37
N GLY A 684 -37.32 3.21 12.17
CA GLY A 684 -38.34 4.27 11.94
C GLY A 684 -37.89 5.67 12.39
N GLN A 685 -36.64 5.81 12.86
CA GLN A 685 -36.06 7.11 13.19
C GLN A 685 -34.82 7.30 12.29
N GLU A 686 -34.56 8.54 11.96
CA GLU A 686 -33.52 8.93 11.01
C GLU A 686 -32.29 9.43 11.76
N GLY A 687 -31.09 9.07 11.31
CA GLY A 687 -29.83 9.59 11.83
C GLY A 687 -29.53 10.95 11.21
N TYR A 688 -29.57 12.01 12.02
CA TYR A 688 -29.21 13.37 11.58
C TYR A 688 -27.80 13.77 12.02
N ALA A 689 -27.17 12.98 12.85
CA ALA A 689 -25.78 13.13 13.20
C ALA A 689 -25.15 11.79 13.52
N TYR A 690 -23.85 11.66 13.29
CA TYR A 690 -23.07 10.55 13.80
C TYR A 690 -21.68 11.03 14.24
N ALA A 691 -21.08 10.26 15.14
CA ALA A 691 -19.67 10.38 15.47
C ALA A 691 -19.05 8.99 15.58
N ARG A 692 -17.84 8.83 15.08
CA ARG A 692 -17.06 7.59 15.14
C ARG A 692 -15.61 7.89 15.50
N LEU A 693 -15.10 7.15 16.46
CA LEU A 693 -13.70 7.10 16.85
C LEU A 693 -13.18 5.70 16.60
N GLY A 694 -11.96 5.56 16.16
CA GLY A 694 -11.31 4.27 15.94
C GLY A 694 -9.82 4.32 16.16
N ALA A 695 -9.28 3.22 16.67
CA ALA A 695 -7.86 2.96 16.73
C ALA A 695 -7.59 1.55 16.21
N GLU A 696 -6.58 1.39 15.37
CA GLU A 696 -6.17 0.10 14.83
C GLU A 696 -4.66 -0.08 14.96
N LEU A 697 -4.24 -1.30 15.24
CA LEU A 697 -2.85 -1.72 15.17
C LEU A 697 -2.69 -2.64 13.97
N HIS A 698 -1.92 -2.21 12.98
CA HIS A 698 -1.65 -2.96 11.76
C HIS A 698 -0.32 -3.70 11.88
N PHE A 699 -0.36 -5.01 11.73
CA PHE A 699 0.82 -5.88 11.74
C PHE A 699 1.00 -6.54 10.38
N PRO A 700 2.05 -6.20 9.61
CA PRO A 700 2.28 -6.78 8.30
C PRO A 700 2.70 -8.26 8.44
N VAL A 701 2.07 -9.12 7.66
CA VAL A 701 2.32 -10.57 7.63
C VAL A 701 3.12 -10.95 6.40
N LEU A 702 2.72 -10.42 5.24
CA LEU A 702 3.39 -10.64 3.96
C LEU A 702 3.35 -9.36 3.15
N MET A 703 4.53 -8.90 2.72
CA MET A 703 4.72 -7.74 1.85
C MET A 703 5.63 -8.19 0.71
N GLN A 704 5.07 -8.75 -0.36
CA GLN A 704 5.86 -9.32 -1.44
C GLN A 704 5.30 -8.93 -2.80
N GLY A 705 6.06 -8.14 -3.56
CA GLY A 705 5.63 -7.60 -4.84
C GLY A 705 4.32 -6.81 -4.69
N SER A 706 3.34 -7.15 -5.48
CA SER A 706 2.02 -6.52 -5.46
C SER A 706 1.02 -7.14 -4.45
N THR A 707 1.41 -8.20 -3.72
CA THR A 707 0.56 -8.84 -2.71
C THR A 707 0.90 -8.31 -1.33
N VAL A 708 -0.12 -7.79 -0.64
CA VAL A 708 0.00 -7.26 0.73
C VAL A 708 -0.96 -8.00 1.64
N ILE A 709 -0.43 -8.58 2.73
CA ILE A 709 -1.25 -9.23 3.77
C ILE A 709 -0.85 -8.65 5.12
N TYR A 710 -1.82 -8.13 5.86
CA TYR A 710 -1.61 -7.68 7.22
C TYR A 710 -2.75 -8.07 8.14
N ALA A 711 -2.42 -8.37 9.39
CA ALA A 711 -3.37 -8.54 10.47
C ALA A 711 -3.61 -7.20 11.16
N LEU A 712 -4.77 -7.03 11.75
CA LEU A 712 -5.08 -5.85 12.53
C LEU A 712 -5.84 -6.20 13.81
N ALA A 713 -5.66 -5.38 14.82
CA ALA A 713 -6.50 -5.35 16.00
C ALA A 713 -7.12 -3.94 16.09
N PHE A 714 -8.39 -3.86 16.42
CA PHE A 714 -9.09 -2.57 16.44
C PHE A 714 -9.93 -2.37 17.72
N ALA A 715 -10.10 -1.11 18.05
CA ALA A 715 -11.07 -0.62 19.01
C ALA A 715 -11.84 0.55 18.39
N GLU A 716 -13.17 0.50 18.41
CA GLU A 716 -14.03 1.53 17.83
C GLU A 716 -15.07 1.97 18.83
N ALA A 717 -15.49 3.22 18.68
CA ALA A 717 -16.60 3.78 19.42
C ALA A 717 -17.40 4.73 18.54
N GLY A 718 -18.72 4.59 18.51
CA GLY A 718 -19.53 5.45 17.65
C GLY A 718 -21.00 5.42 18.05
N ASN A 719 -21.75 6.39 17.56
CA ASN A 719 -23.19 6.43 17.71
C ASN A 719 -23.83 7.33 16.64
N ALA A 720 -25.12 7.10 16.38
CA ALA A 720 -25.93 7.99 15.56
C ALA A 720 -27.04 8.61 16.41
N TRP A 721 -27.42 9.84 16.09
CA TRP A 721 -28.43 10.60 16.81
C TRP A 721 -29.51 11.13 15.86
N THR A 722 -30.73 11.19 16.34
CA THR A 722 -31.90 11.69 15.60
C THR A 722 -31.91 13.21 15.46
N GLU A 723 -31.09 13.93 16.20
CA GLU A 723 -30.96 15.39 16.15
C GLU A 723 -29.51 15.79 16.46
N VAL A 724 -29.02 16.80 15.78
CA VAL A 724 -27.66 17.36 16.00
C VAL A 724 -27.49 17.82 17.47
N LYS A 725 -28.53 18.41 18.05
CA LYS A 725 -28.52 18.89 19.47
C LYS A 725 -28.38 17.76 20.50
N LYS A 726 -28.66 16.52 20.12
CA LYS A 726 -28.58 15.34 21.00
C LYS A 726 -27.23 14.65 20.99
N ILE A 727 -26.26 15.16 20.26
CA ILE A 727 -24.89 14.61 20.23
C ILE A 727 -24.32 14.62 21.65
N ASN A 728 -23.91 13.43 22.10
CA ASN A 728 -23.24 13.25 23.37
C ASN A 728 -22.01 12.36 23.19
N PRO A 729 -20.79 12.92 23.24
CA PRO A 729 -19.56 12.17 23.00
C PRO A 729 -19.26 11.13 24.10
N PHE A 730 -19.94 11.19 25.22
CA PHE A 730 -19.80 10.20 26.32
C PHE A 730 -20.78 9.01 26.21
N LYS A 731 -21.69 9.04 25.22
CA LYS A 731 -22.64 7.96 24.94
C LYS A 731 -22.35 7.23 23.63
N LEU A 732 -21.09 6.97 23.38
CA LEU A 732 -20.66 6.18 22.22
C LEU A 732 -20.80 4.68 22.51
N LYS A 733 -21.16 3.90 21.50
CA LYS A 733 -21.22 2.44 21.53
C LYS A 733 -19.87 1.87 21.16
N ARG A 734 -19.32 1.00 22.00
CA ARG A 734 -17.93 0.54 21.94
C ARG A 734 -17.85 -0.86 21.35
N SER A 735 -16.82 -1.10 20.59
CA SER A 735 -16.47 -2.44 20.09
C SER A 735 -14.96 -2.62 20.01
N ALA A 736 -14.51 -3.86 20.01
CA ALA A 736 -13.14 -4.21 19.73
C ALA A 736 -13.10 -5.54 18.99
N GLY A 737 -12.01 -5.79 18.29
CA GLY A 737 -11.88 -7.01 17.52
C GLY A 737 -10.54 -7.15 16.81
N VAL A 738 -10.49 -8.16 15.96
CA VAL A 738 -9.31 -8.48 15.15
C VAL A 738 -9.73 -8.76 13.71
N GLY A 739 -8.82 -8.54 12.79
CA GLY A 739 -9.10 -8.77 11.39
C GLY A 739 -7.84 -9.06 10.57
N VAL A 740 -8.08 -9.45 9.33
CA VAL A 740 -7.04 -9.67 8.33
C VAL A 740 -7.40 -8.92 7.05
N ARG A 741 -6.41 -8.31 6.44
CA ARG A 741 -6.51 -7.67 5.14
C ARG A 741 -5.58 -8.37 4.17
N ILE A 742 -6.10 -8.64 2.97
CA ILE A 742 -5.39 -9.29 1.88
C ILE A 742 -5.61 -8.44 0.63
N PHE A 743 -4.57 -7.87 0.10
CA PHE A 743 -4.61 -7.19 -1.19
C PHE A 743 -4.04 -8.10 -2.27
N LEU A 744 -4.85 -8.36 -3.30
CA LEU A 744 -4.47 -9.10 -4.49
C LEU A 744 -4.64 -8.19 -5.72
N PRO A 745 -3.66 -8.08 -6.63
CA PRO A 745 -3.68 -7.11 -7.73
C PRO A 745 -4.90 -7.17 -8.64
N MET A 746 -5.47 -8.35 -8.84
CA MET A 746 -6.63 -8.54 -9.72
C MET A 746 -7.98 -8.45 -9.01
N ILE A 747 -8.01 -8.63 -7.69
CA ILE A 747 -9.26 -8.73 -6.91
C ILE A 747 -9.45 -7.50 -6.03
N GLY A 748 -8.36 -6.78 -5.71
CA GLY A 748 -8.37 -5.65 -4.78
C GLY A 748 -8.18 -6.08 -3.32
N LEU A 749 -8.65 -5.23 -2.40
CA LEU A 749 -8.54 -5.46 -0.97
C LEU A 749 -9.69 -6.36 -0.48
N MET A 750 -9.32 -7.42 0.23
CA MET A 750 -10.24 -8.30 0.94
C MET A 750 -10.03 -8.17 2.45
N GLY A 751 -11.10 -8.24 3.22
CA GLY A 751 -11.04 -8.17 4.67
C GLY A 751 -12.01 -9.13 5.34
N ILE A 752 -11.55 -9.72 6.45
CA ILE A 752 -12.39 -10.48 7.38
C ILE A 752 -12.12 -9.94 8.76
N ASP A 753 -13.18 -9.45 9.43
CA ASP A 753 -13.08 -8.92 10.78
C ASP A 753 -14.04 -9.66 11.71
N TRP A 754 -13.54 -10.05 12.86
CA TRP A 754 -14.32 -10.44 13.98
C TRP A 754 -14.38 -9.29 14.99
N GLY A 755 -15.60 -8.81 15.28
CA GLY A 755 -15.83 -7.72 16.19
C GLY A 755 -16.78 -8.10 17.31
N TYR A 756 -16.53 -7.59 18.51
CA TYR A 756 -17.39 -7.75 19.68
C TYR A 756 -17.93 -6.39 20.14
N GLY A 757 -19.26 -6.22 20.08
CA GLY A 757 -19.95 -5.02 20.55
C GLY A 757 -20.26 -5.13 22.03
N PHE A 758 -19.70 -4.24 22.83
CA PHE A 758 -19.84 -4.26 24.29
C PHE A 758 -21.13 -3.66 24.80
N ASP A 759 -21.81 -2.88 23.98
CA ASP A 759 -23.00 -2.13 24.40
C ASP A 759 -24.26 -2.64 23.67
N LYS A 760 -25.43 -2.37 24.25
CA LYS A 760 -26.69 -2.55 23.54
C LYS A 760 -26.77 -1.59 22.38
N ALA A 761 -27.15 -2.09 21.19
CA ALA A 761 -27.27 -1.25 20.00
C ALA A 761 -28.26 -0.11 20.24
N LEU A 762 -29.44 -0.42 20.70
CA LEU A 762 -30.48 0.54 21.09
C LEU A 762 -30.84 0.38 22.56
N PRO A 763 -31.40 1.41 23.24
CA PRO A 763 -31.90 1.30 24.63
C PRO A 763 -32.95 0.21 24.77
N THR A 764 -33.72 -0.05 23.72
CA THR A 764 -34.80 -1.06 23.67
C THR A 764 -34.26 -2.48 23.43
N SER A 765 -32.98 -2.65 23.03
CA SER A 765 -32.38 -3.96 22.79
C SER A 765 -32.31 -4.77 24.10
N ARG A 766 -32.69 -6.06 24.05
CA ARG A 766 -32.69 -6.94 25.22
C ARG A 766 -31.28 -7.31 25.68
N SER A 767 -30.35 -7.53 24.74
CA SER A 767 -28.99 -7.92 24.99
C SER A 767 -27.98 -6.94 24.38
N ILE A 768 -26.70 -7.07 24.75
CA ILE A 768 -25.58 -6.41 24.10
C ILE A 768 -25.45 -6.95 22.67
N SER A 769 -24.73 -6.22 21.78
CA SER A 769 -24.54 -6.65 20.39
C SER A 769 -23.76 -7.96 20.28
N GLY A 770 -22.71 -8.13 21.11
CA GLY A 770 -21.92 -9.35 21.17
C GLY A 770 -21.05 -9.60 19.93
N SER A 771 -20.87 -10.88 19.59
CA SER A 771 -19.99 -11.32 18.51
C SER A 771 -20.62 -11.09 17.13
N GLN A 772 -19.87 -10.43 16.23
CA GLN A 772 -20.25 -10.19 14.84
C GLN A 772 -19.07 -10.52 13.93
N LEU A 773 -19.33 -11.15 12.79
CA LEU A 773 -18.36 -11.39 11.74
C LEU A 773 -18.67 -10.47 10.55
N HIS A 774 -17.67 -9.76 10.05
CA HIS A 774 -17.78 -8.87 8.91
C HIS A 774 -16.83 -9.35 7.80
N PHE A 775 -17.36 -9.46 6.61
CA PHE A 775 -16.61 -9.87 5.43
C PHE A 775 -16.70 -8.80 4.37
N ILE A 776 -15.55 -8.38 3.81
CA ILE A 776 -15.45 -7.28 2.87
C ILE A 776 -14.60 -7.70 1.70
N LEU A 777 -15.06 -7.33 0.51
CA LEU A 777 -14.31 -7.44 -0.73
C LEU A 777 -14.26 -6.08 -1.41
N GLY A 778 -13.05 -5.56 -1.67
CA GLY A 778 -12.84 -4.34 -2.45
C GLY A 778 -13.17 -3.02 -1.77
N GLN A 779 -13.50 -3.00 -0.50
CA GLN A 779 -13.79 -1.77 0.24
C GLN A 779 -13.06 -1.77 1.59
N GLU A 780 -12.43 -0.65 1.93
CA GLU A 780 -11.83 -0.43 3.25
C GLU A 780 -12.86 0.19 4.21
N PHE A 781 -12.86 -0.26 5.48
CA PHE A 781 -13.72 0.31 6.52
C PHE A 781 -13.47 1.78 6.78
#